data_df379ed8aad28354f0c3941ccf49963e
#
_entry.id   df379ed8aad28354f0c3941ccf49963e
#
_cell.length_a   1.000
_cell.length_b   1.000
_cell.length_c   1.000
_cell.angle_alpha   90.00
_cell.angle_beta   90.00
_cell.angle_gamma   90.00
#
_symmetry.space_group_name_H-M   'P 1'
#
loop_
_entity.id
_entity.type
_entity.pdbx_description
1 polymer ?
#
loop_
_entity_poly.entity_id
_entity_poly.type
_entity_poly.pdbx_seq_one_letter_code
_entity_poly.pdbx_strand_id
1 'polypeptide(L)'
;MTGETYSLPMVALRGLTILPEEVRHFDVSREKSLQAIEEAVKNGQKLFVSAQKDLEIEEPGAEDVYLVGCVVTIRQVVKLPKKMSRVLVSGEVRASLVRMDSETPYLQATVVELPDDEVVFGEREEDDPMNREAMIRGLQDVFKEYLLKNPKLSKELGMQVESIHDLKYLTDVIAANMPFSFEDAQELLEETNVMRRYELLVYKIVNEIQAQKVKEEIQSKVKERVDKNQREYILREELKVIREELGDDNTMSDADEFQQAADALKASKEVKEKLNKEIKRFRNSMNSPAETGVIRTYIETMLEMPWDKTCKEHKDIAFARQVLDEDHYGLEKVKERVLEYLAVRALTKKGEAPIICLVGPPGTGKTSIAKSLSRALKKPYVRISLGGVRDEAEIRGHRKTYVGAMPGRIANGMKQAGVKNPLMLLDEIDKVSNDYKGDTFSALLEVLDGEQNNKFVDHYLEVPMDLSEVLFITTANSLQTIPRPLLDRMEVIEVTSYTENEKLHIAQEHLIPKQIEKHGLKADQLTISKNAIWKMARNYTKEAGVRQLERKIGDICRKSAMEILEKKKKFIHVTERNMEHYLGKELYSYQMANEEDEVGIVRGLAWTSVGGDTLQIEVNMMPGEGEILLTGQLGDVMKESARTGISYIRSVSKEHDITDDFFKKHDIHIHIPEGAVPKDGPSAGITMATAIMSAVTGRKVRADLAMTGEITLRGRVLPIGGLKEKLLAAKNAGMKTVLVPAKNERDVEEISTEITKGLEIKFVTHMNEVLKEALV
;
A
#
# COMPACT_ATOMS: atom_id res chain seq x y z
N MET A 1 11.27 -34.18 -23.84
CA MET A 1 9.82 -34.37 -24.02
C MET A 1 9.61 -35.38 -25.14
N THR A 2 9.33 -36.65 -24.79
CA THR A 2 9.13 -37.74 -25.74
C THR A 2 7.73 -38.31 -25.59
N GLY A 3 6.71 -37.43 -25.49
CA GLY A 3 5.30 -37.79 -25.53
C GLY A 3 4.82 -37.86 -27.00
N GLU A 4 3.92 -38.79 -27.32
CA GLU A 4 3.23 -38.80 -28.61
C GLU A 4 2.39 -37.50 -28.74
N THR A 5 2.66 -36.75 -29.82
CA THR A 5 1.84 -35.55 -30.14
C THR A 5 0.66 -35.94 -31.01
N TYR A 6 -0.51 -35.41 -30.74
CA TYR A 6 -1.70 -35.61 -31.54
C TYR A 6 -2.47 -34.33 -31.70
N SER A 7 -3.23 -34.23 -32.77
CA SER A 7 -3.98 -33.02 -33.12
C SER A 7 -5.44 -33.16 -32.74
N LEU A 8 -5.96 -32.16 -32.00
CA LEU A 8 -7.36 -32.11 -31.55
C LEU A 8 -8.03 -30.78 -31.94
N PRO A 9 -9.34 -30.78 -32.15
CA PRO A 9 -10.09 -29.53 -32.12
C PRO A 9 -9.93 -28.83 -30.78
N MET A 10 -9.82 -27.49 -30.77
CA MET A 10 -9.60 -26.70 -29.58
C MET A 10 -10.70 -25.69 -29.35
N VAL A 11 -11.02 -25.46 -28.07
CA VAL A 11 -11.89 -24.37 -27.62
C VAL A 11 -11.18 -23.53 -26.56
N ALA A 12 -11.09 -22.22 -26.80
CA ALA A 12 -10.62 -21.24 -25.81
C ALA A 12 -11.79 -20.86 -24.87
N LEU A 13 -11.63 -21.14 -23.58
CA LEU A 13 -12.62 -20.90 -22.54
C LEU A 13 -12.44 -19.52 -21.92
N ARG A 14 -13.54 -18.78 -21.77
CA ARG A 14 -13.53 -17.44 -21.19
C ARG A 14 -13.84 -17.49 -19.69
N GLY A 15 -12.85 -17.17 -18.84
CA GLY A 15 -13.03 -17.14 -17.39
C GLY A 15 -13.34 -18.51 -16.78
N LEU A 16 -12.89 -19.58 -17.41
CA LEU A 16 -13.11 -20.94 -16.97
C LEU A 16 -11.89 -21.80 -17.31
N THR A 17 -11.40 -22.55 -16.33
CA THR A 17 -10.42 -23.62 -16.49
C THR A 17 -11.07 -24.94 -16.13
N ILE A 18 -10.79 -26.01 -16.87
CA ILE A 18 -11.29 -27.36 -16.61
C ILE A 18 -10.11 -28.22 -16.17
N LEU A 19 -10.30 -28.87 -15.02
CA LEU A 19 -9.29 -29.76 -14.41
C LEU A 19 -9.53 -31.22 -14.81
N PRO A 20 -8.53 -32.09 -14.76
CA PRO A 20 -8.73 -33.53 -14.81
C PRO A 20 -9.76 -33.97 -13.75
N GLU A 21 -10.53 -35.01 -14.06
CA GLU A 21 -11.64 -35.57 -13.23
C GLU A 21 -12.82 -34.61 -13.01
N GLU A 22 -12.77 -33.38 -13.55
CA GLU A 22 -13.89 -32.44 -13.48
C GLU A 22 -14.96 -32.74 -14.52
N VAL A 23 -16.23 -32.83 -14.09
CA VAL A 23 -17.39 -32.90 -14.99
C VAL A 23 -18.09 -31.55 -14.94
N ARG A 24 -18.00 -30.81 -16.04
CA ARG A 24 -18.52 -29.43 -16.07
C ARG A 24 -19.20 -29.10 -17.38
N HIS A 25 -20.17 -28.20 -17.31
CA HIS A 25 -20.77 -27.64 -18.49
C HIS A 25 -20.31 -26.20 -18.71
N PHE A 26 -20.20 -25.83 -19.99
CA PHE A 26 -19.98 -24.46 -20.40
C PHE A 26 -20.80 -24.11 -21.64
N ASP A 27 -21.07 -22.81 -21.78
CA ASP A 27 -21.87 -22.31 -22.88
C ASP A 27 -20.96 -21.73 -23.96
N VAL A 28 -21.24 -22.04 -25.22
CA VAL A 28 -20.44 -21.61 -26.37
C VAL A 28 -21.32 -20.87 -27.34
N SER A 29 -20.87 -19.70 -27.81
CA SER A 29 -21.54 -18.85 -28.77
C SER A 29 -20.67 -18.48 -29.98
N ARG A 30 -19.33 -18.62 -29.87
CA ARG A 30 -18.39 -18.30 -30.96
C ARG A 30 -18.50 -19.35 -32.07
N GLU A 31 -18.53 -18.89 -33.32
CA GLU A 31 -18.73 -19.77 -34.48
C GLU A 31 -17.57 -20.79 -34.62
N LYS A 32 -16.32 -20.35 -34.47
CA LYS A 32 -15.14 -21.24 -34.50
C LYS A 32 -15.20 -22.32 -33.41
N SER A 33 -15.65 -21.97 -32.21
CA SER A 33 -15.76 -22.91 -31.09
C SER A 33 -16.92 -23.91 -31.31
N LEU A 34 -18.04 -23.47 -31.90
CA LEU A 34 -19.16 -24.38 -32.28
C LEU A 34 -18.71 -25.39 -33.31
N GLN A 35 -17.93 -24.96 -34.32
CA GLN A 35 -17.39 -25.83 -35.35
C GLN A 35 -16.36 -26.82 -34.79
N ALA A 36 -15.50 -26.39 -33.87
CA ALA A 36 -14.56 -27.26 -33.15
C ALA A 36 -15.29 -28.38 -32.39
N ILE A 37 -16.39 -28.04 -31.71
CA ILE A 37 -17.20 -29.02 -30.97
C ILE A 37 -17.91 -30.00 -31.95
N GLU A 38 -18.48 -29.51 -33.05
CA GLU A 38 -19.11 -30.38 -34.05
C GLU A 38 -18.13 -31.36 -34.67
N GLU A 39 -16.90 -30.92 -34.90
CA GLU A 39 -15.80 -31.78 -35.42
C GLU A 39 -15.33 -32.78 -34.36
N ALA A 40 -15.15 -32.35 -33.12
CA ALA A 40 -14.80 -33.25 -32.02
C ALA A 40 -15.86 -34.36 -31.82
N VAL A 41 -17.14 -34.05 -31.90
CA VAL A 41 -18.24 -35.05 -31.79
C VAL A 41 -18.18 -36.09 -32.89
N LYS A 42 -17.74 -35.69 -34.10
CA LYS A 42 -17.60 -36.65 -35.22
C LYS A 42 -16.36 -37.54 -35.08
N ASN A 43 -15.28 -37.00 -34.49
CA ASN A 43 -13.95 -37.62 -34.46
C ASN A 43 -13.54 -38.07 -33.04
N GLY A 44 -14.33 -38.92 -32.40
CA GLY A 44 -13.97 -39.58 -31.14
C GLY A 44 -14.29 -38.82 -29.87
N GLN A 45 -15.03 -37.70 -29.95
CA GLN A 45 -15.51 -36.89 -28.81
C GLN A 45 -14.44 -36.22 -27.95
N LYS A 46 -13.16 -36.28 -28.36
CA LYS A 46 -12.07 -35.59 -27.65
C LYS A 46 -11.92 -34.16 -28.13
N LEU A 47 -11.69 -33.28 -27.19
CA LEU A 47 -11.52 -31.84 -27.40
C LEU A 47 -10.40 -31.32 -26.48
N PHE A 48 -9.53 -30.44 -26.96
CA PHE A 48 -8.59 -29.73 -26.11
C PHE A 48 -9.23 -28.42 -25.69
N VAL A 49 -9.22 -28.14 -24.39
CA VAL A 49 -9.72 -26.88 -23.83
C VAL A 49 -8.62 -26.17 -23.04
N SER A 50 -8.48 -24.88 -23.26
CA SER A 50 -7.55 -24.03 -22.51
C SER A 50 -8.21 -22.70 -22.17
N ALA A 51 -7.87 -22.13 -21.01
CA ALA A 51 -8.40 -20.84 -20.58
C ALA A 51 -7.77 -19.69 -21.40
N GLN A 52 -8.55 -18.65 -21.63
CA GLN A 52 -8.13 -17.42 -22.26
C GLN A 52 -7.44 -16.51 -21.23
N LYS A 53 -6.30 -15.91 -21.59
CA LYS A 53 -5.52 -15.03 -20.69
C LYS A 53 -6.21 -13.70 -20.45
N ASP A 54 -6.74 -13.09 -21.51
CA ASP A 54 -7.46 -11.82 -21.45
C ASP A 54 -8.94 -12.04 -21.80
N LEU A 55 -9.81 -11.71 -20.85
CA LEU A 55 -11.26 -11.91 -20.99
C LEU A 55 -11.93 -10.97 -22.00
N GLU A 56 -11.27 -9.89 -22.40
CA GLU A 56 -11.83 -8.90 -23.31
C GLU A 56 -11.66 -9.27 -24.80
N ILE A 57 -10.78 -10.22 -25.14
CA ILE A 57 -10.52 -10.65 -26.51
C ILE A 57 -11.70 -11.51 -27.00
N GLU A 58 -12.37 -11.06 -28.05
CA GLU A 58 -13.53 -11.80 -28.63
C GLU A 58 -13.12 -13.03 -29.45
N GLU A 59 -12.02 -12.94 -30.23
CA GLU A 59 -11.47 -14.02 -31.05
C GLU A 59 -10.03 -14.33 -30.65
N PRO A 60 -9.79 -15.18 -29.63
CA PRO A 60 -8.45 -15.50 -29.17
C PRO A 60 -7.67 -16.35 -30.19
N GLY A 61 -6.41 -15.99 -30.41
CA GLY A 61 -5.43 -16.76 -31.17
C GLY A 61 -4.52 -17.59 -30.24
N ALA A 62 -3.42 -18.08 -30.78
CA ALA A 62 -2.48 -18.96 -30.07
C ALA A 62 -1.77 -18.27 -28.87
N GLU A 63 -1.53 -16.96 -28.94
CA GLU A 63 -0.85 -16.19 -27.88
C GLU A 63 -1.81 -15.78 -26.74
N ASP A 64 -3.11 -15.78 -27.01
CA ASP A 64 -4.14 -15.31 -26.08
C ASP A 64 -4.64 -16.40 -25.14
N VAL A 65 -4.19 -17.63 -25.28
CA VAL A 65 -4.56 -18.78 -24.45
C VAL A 65 -3.39 -19.25 -23.58
N TYR A 66 -3.71 -19.90 -22.48
CA TYR A 66 -2.70 -20.57 -21.68
C TYR A 66 -2.12 -21.77 -22.43
N LEU A 67 -0.82 -22.02 -22.26
CA LEU A 67 -0.14 -23.13 -22.95
C LEU A 67 -0.56 -24.48 -22.38
N VAL A 68 -0.90 -24.55 -21.11
CA VAL A 68 -1.39 -25.78 -20.47
C VAL A 68 -2.90 -25.72 -20.41
N GLY A 69 -3.51 -26.80 -20.88
CA GLY A 69 -4.95 -26.99 -20.88
C GLY A 69 -5.29 -28.43 -20.49
N CYS A 70 -6.54 -28.79 -20.69
CA CYS A 70 -7.05 -30.12 -20.41
C CYS A 70 -7.61 -30.77 -21.69
N VAL A 71 -7.30 -32.03 -21.93
CA VAL A 71 -8.00 -32.85 -22.89
C VAL A 71 -9.28 -33.36 -22.23
N VAL A 72 -10.39 -33.06 -22.85
CA VAL A 72 -11.72 -33.41 -22.33
C VAL A 72 -12.49 -34.31 -23.28
N THR A 73 -13.35 -35.16 -22.74
CA THR A 73 -14.32 -35.92 -23.52
C THR A 73 -15.70 -35.28 -23.43
N ILE A 74 -16.31 -35.02 -24.60
CA ILE A 74 -17.65 -34.46 -24.69
C ILE A 74 -18.67 -35.54 -24.31
N ARG A 75 -19.44 -35.30 -23.25
CA ARG A 75 -20.48 -36.21 -22.79
C ARG A 75 -21.85 -35.89 -23.41
N GLN A 76 -22.15 -34.59 -23.53
CA GLN A 76 -23.44 -34.15 -24.07
C GLN A 76 -23.34 -32.75 -24.68
N VAL A 77 -24.04 -32.51 -25.78
CA VAL A 77 -24.20 -31.19 -26.40
C VAL A 77 -25.69 -30.87 -26.50
N VAL A 78 -26.11 -29.75 -25.94
CA VAL A 78 -27.48 -29.26 -25.99
C VAL A 78 -27.51 -27.93 -26.73
N LYS A 79 -28.25 -27.86 -27.83
CA LYS A 79 -28.45 -26.63 -28.60
C LYS A 79 -29.41 -25.70 -27.86
N LEU A 80 -28.99 -24.45 -27.64
CA LEU A 80 -29.77 -23.40 -27.00
C LEU A 80 -30.27 -22.37 -28.03
N PRO A 81 -31.27 -21.52 -27.70
CA PRO A 81 -31.66 -20.40 -28.54
C PRO A 81 -30.52 -19.44 -28.82
N LYS A 82 -30.61 -18.63 -29.90
CA LYS A 82 -29.59 -17.60 -30.29
C LYS A 82 -28.23 -18.16 -30.72
N LYS A 83 -28.18 -19.30 -31.39
CA LYS A 83 -26.93 -19.95 -31.86
C LYS A 83 -25.92 -20.25 -30.75
N MET A 84 -26.41 -20.60 -29.57
CA MET A 84 -25.57 -21.04 -28.46
C MET A 84 -25.68 -22.57 -28.29
N SER A 85 -24.64 -23.18 -27.76
CA SER A 85 -24.62 -24.58 -27.35
C SER A 85 -24.09 -24.74 -25.97
N ARG A 86 -24.75 -25.54 -25.14
CA ARG A 86 -24.25 -25.98 -23.85
C ARG A 86 -23.58 -27.34 -23.98
N VAL A 87 -22.34 -27.42 -23.59
CA VAL A 87 -21.53 -28.62 -23.73
C VAL A 87 -21.19 -29.15 -22.35
N LEU A 88 -21.49 -30.40 -22.07
CA LEU A 88 -21.06 -31.13 -20.88
C LEU A 88 -19.81 -31.93 -21.24
N VAL A 89 -18.73 -31.68 -20.54
CA VAL A 89 -17.46 -32.36 -20.74
C VAL A 89 -16.93 -33.00 -19.44
N SER A 90 -16.09 -33.99 -19.63
CA SER A 90 -15.30 -34.62 -18.55
C SER A 90 -13.82 -34.40 -18.83
N GLY A 91 -13.10 -33.78 -17.92
CA GLY A 91 -11.63 -33.63 -17.97
C GLY A 91 -10.96 -34.99 -17.87
N GLU A 92 -9.98 -35.25 -18.74
CA GLU A 92 -9.23 -36.51 -18.72
C GLU A 92 -7.77 -36.32 -18.25
N VAL A 93 -6.99 -35.56 -19.03
CA VAL A 93 -5.57 -35.40 -18.80
C VAL A 93 -5.10 -33.97 -19.06
N ARG A 94 -4.04 -33.58 -18.37
CA ARG A 94 -3.31 -32.35 -18.64
C ARG A 94 -2.56 -32.45 -19.94
N ALA A 95 -2.59 -31.39 -20.75
CA ALA A 95 -1.84 -31.36 -22.00
C ALA A 95 -1.29 -29.97 -22.26
N SER A 96 -0.12 -29.91 -22.90
CA SER A 96 0.48 -28.66 -23.35
C SER A 96 0.22 -28.45 -24.85
N LEU A 97 -0.15 -27.22 -25.19
CA LEU A 97 -0.25 -26.75 -26.55
C LEU A 97 1.15 -26.62 -27.15
N VAL A 98 1.47 -27.47 -28.12
CA VAL A 98 2.75 -27.43 -28.83
C VAL A 98 2.70 -26.43 -29.99
N ARG A 99 1.60 -26.48 -30.74
CA ARG A 99 1.42 -25.64 -31.91
C ARG A 99 -0.07 -25.54 -32.25
N MET A 100 -0.49 -24.37 -32.71
CA MET A 100 -1.78 -24.18 -33.36
C MET A 100 -1.64 -24.57 -34.84
N ASP A 101 -2.37 -25.61 -35.25
CA ASP A 101 -2.30 -26.15 -36.64
C ASP A 101 -3.15 -25.33 -37.61
N SER A 102 -4.30 -24.84 -37.13
CA SER A 102 -5.25 -24.02 -37.91
C SER A 102 -6.09 -23.14 -36.99
N GLU A 103 -6.41 -21.94 -37.47
CA GLU A 103 -7.35 -21.01 -36.81
C GLU A 103 -8.66 -20.86 -37.55
N THR A 104 -8.76 -21.43 -38.75
CA THR A 104 -9.96 -21.43 -39.62
C THR A 104 -10.13 -22.77 -40.29
N PRO A 105 -11.33 -23.34 -40.34
CA PRO A 105 -12.62 -22.79 -39.89
C PRO A 105 -12.86 -22.88 -38.38
N TYR A 106 -12.03 -23.61 -37.62
CA TYR A 106 -12.01 -23.75 -36.18
C TYR A 106 -10.57 -23.84 -35.66
N LEU A 107 -10.38 -23.65 -34.36
CA LEU A 107 -9.08 -23.81 -33.75
C LEU A 107 -8.73 -25.31 -33.69
N GLN A 108 -7.57 -25.66 -34.27
CA GLN A 108 -7.03 -27.01 -34.24
C GLN A 108 -5.61 -26.93 -33.63
N ALA A 109 -5.37 -27.70 -32.60
CA ALA A 109 -4.14 -27.67 -31.82
C ALA A 109 -3.45 -29.01 -31.81
N THR A 110 -2.14 -29.02 -32.06
CA THR A 110 -1.26 -30.13 -31.73
C THR A 110 -0.88 -30.04 -30.27
N VAL A 111 -1.21 -31.06 -29.50
CA VAL A 111 -0.96 -31.12 -28.06
C VAL A 111 -0.08 -32.32 -27.69
N VAL A 112 0.58 -32.22 -26.55
CA VAL A 112 1.35 -33.31 -25.92
C VAL A 112 0.81 -33.46 -24.49
N GLU A 113 0.52 -34.69 -24.09
CA GLU A 113 0.14 -34.98 -22.71
C GLU A 113 1.28 -34.64 -21.75
N LEU A 114 0.93 -34.02 -20.63
CA LEU A 114 1.86 -33.70 -19.56
C LEU A 114 1.72 -34.76 -18.46
N PRO A 115 2.68 -35.74 -18.42
CA PRO A 115 2.69 -36.69 -17.31
C PRO A 115 3.02 -35.93 -16.01
N ASP A 116 2.44 -36.40 -14.93
CA ASP A 116 2.83 -35.91 -13.62
C ASP A 116 4.21 -36.43 -13.25
N ASP A 117 5.03 -35.60 -12.60
CA ASP A 117 6.33 -36.00 -12.12
C ASP A 117 6.19 -37.03 -10.98
N GLU A 118 6.97 -38.08 -10.99
CA GLU A 118 6.97 -39.07 -9.92
C GLU A 118 7.44 -38.41 -8.60
N VAL A 119 6.69 -38.67 -7.56
CA VAL A 119 7.00 -38.14 -6.22
C VAL A 119 8.02 -39.05 -5.56
N VAL A 120 9.23 -38.53 -5.34
CA VAL A 120 10.28 -39.21 -4.55
C VAL A 120 10.35 -38.55 -3.17
N PHE A 121 10.08 -39.30 -2.10
CA PHE A 121 10.15 -38.84 -0.72
C PHE A 121 11.41 -39.40 -0.04
N GLY A 122 12.36 -38.50 0.31
CA GLY A 122 13.50 -38.81 1.16
C GLY A 122 14.62 -39.64 0.51
N GLU A 123 15.71 -39.89 1.29
CA GLU A 123 16.86 -40.65 0.86
C GLU A 123 16.68 -42.19 1.00
N ARG A 124 15.57 -42.68 1.56
CA ARG A 124 15.26 -44.09 1.78
C ARG A 124 13.91 -44.46 1.20
N GLU A 125 13.85 -45.46 0.37
CA GLU A 125 12.64 -46.01 -0.23
C GLU A 125 11.58 -46.46 0.82
N GLU A 126 12.00 -46.78 2.03
CA GLU A 126 11.12 -47.23 3.12
C GLU A 126 10.24 -46.10 3.74
N ASP A 127 10.66 -44.87 3.62
CA ASP A 127 9.92 -43.70 4.18
C ASP A 127 8.82 -43.17 3.23
N ASP A 128 8.84 -43.56 1.98
CA ASP A 128 7.97 -43.08 0.90
C ASP A 128 6.47 -43.44 1.09
N PRO A 129 6.12 -44.73 1.43
CA PRO A 129 4.70 -45.10 1.62
C PRO A 129 4.03 -44.42 2.81
N MET A 130 4.80 -44.27 3.91
CA MET A 130 4.27 -43.66 5.15
C MET A 130 4.02 -42.16 5.01
N ASN A 131 4.89 -41.46 4.29
CA ASN A 131 4.73 -40.05 4.00
C ASN A 131 3.57 -39.81 3.04
N ARG A 132 3.37 -40.63 2.01
CA ARG A 132 2.23 -40.58 1.09
C ARG A 132 0.92 -40.76 1.82
N GLU A 133 0.82 -41.75 2.72
CA GLU A 133 -0.39 -42.02 3.50
C GLU A 133 -0.71 -40.87 4.45
N ALA A 134 0.31 -40.26 5.07
CA ALA A 134 0.12 -39.10 5.93
C ALA A 134 -0.41 -37.88 5.17
N MET A 135 0.09 -37.68 3.93
CA MET A 135 -0.41 -36.60 3.07
C MET A 135 -1.83 -36.82 2.59
N ILE A 136 -2.17 -38.06 2.19
CA ILE A 136 -3.53 -38.42 1.81
C ILE A 136 -4.50 -38.12 2.96
N ARG A 137 -4.17 -38.60 4.16
CA ARG A 137 -5.00 -38.32 5.36
C ARG A 137 -5.07 -36.82 5.65
N GLY A 138 -3.95 -36.09 5.58
CA GLY A 138 -3.91 -34.64 5.80
C GLY A 138 -4.83 -33.87 4.84
N LEU A 139 -4.81 -34.23 3.55
CA LEU A 139 -5.67 -33.60 2.55
C LEU A 139 -7.15 -33.96 2.75
N GLN A 140 -7.45 -35.23 3.10
CA GLN A 140 -8.79 -35.67 3.44
C GLN A 140 -9.36 -34.92 4.67
N ASP A 141 -8.55 -34.73 5.69
CA ASP A 141 -8.95 -33.99 6.91
C ASP A 141 -9.23 -32.52 6.63
N VAL A 142 -8.36 -31.85 5.88
CA VAL A 142 -8.54 -30.45 5.47
C VAL A 142 -9.81 -30.29 4.61
N PHE A 143 -10.03 -31.19 3.67
CA PHE A 143 -11.22 -31.19 2.83
C PHE A 143 -12.49 -31.49 3.62
N LYS A 144 -12.43 -32.37 4.61
CA LYS A 144 -13.51 -32.66 5.54
C LYS A 144 -13.91 -31.44 6.38
N GLU A 145 -12.91 -30.66 6.86
CA GLU A 145 -13.18 -29.37 7.52
C GLU A 145 -13.91 -28.40 6.61
N TYR A 146 -13.49 -28.34 5.33
CA TYR A 146 -14.16 -27.50 4.32
C TYR A 146 -15.61 -27.94 4.08
N LEU A 147 -15.88 -29.27 3.94
CA LEU A 147 -17.22 -29.82 3.74
C LEU A 147 -18.16 -29.53 4.92
N LEU A 148 -17.66 -29.61 6.17
CA LEU A 148 -18.46 -29.29 7.37
C LEU A 148 -19.01 -27.87 7.33
N LYS A 149 -18.29 -26.95 6.69
CA LYS A 149 -18.71 -25.55 6.55
C LYS A 149 -19.56 -25.29 5.32
N ASN A 150 -19.59 -26.22 4.38
CA ASN A 150 -20.33 -26.11 3.12
C ASN A 150 -21.40 -27.22 2.99
N PRO A 151 -22.50 -27.15 3.74
CA PRO A 151 -23.52 -28.21 3.75
C PRO A 151 -24.25 -28.38 2.42
N LYS A 152 -24.00 -27.53 1.42
CA LYS A 152 -24.54 -27.64 0.06
C LYS A 152 -23.78 -28.66 -0.80
N LEU A 153 -22.54 -29.03 -0.43
CA LEU A 153 -21.79 -30.08 -1.09
C LEU A 153 -22.28 -31.44 -0.61
N SER A 154 -22.37 -32.43 -1.54
CA SER A 154 -23.02 -33.70 -1.24
C SER A 154 -22.17 -34.50 -0.22
N LYS A 155 -22.86 -35.20 0.69
CA LYS A 155 -22.19 -36.14 1.60
C LYS A 155 -21.53 -37.30 0.87
N GLU A 156 -22.01 -37.62 -0.35
CA GLU A 156 -21.45 -38.63 -1.22
C GLU A 156 -20.02 -38.29 -1.68
N LEU A 157 -19.77 -37.02 -1.94
CA LEU A 157 -18.40 -36.53 -2.29
C LEU A 157 -17.41 -36.76 -1.12
N GLY A 158 -17.84 -36.53 0.10
CA GLY A 158 -17.02 -36.82 1.30
C GLY A 158 -16.61 -38.29 1.39
N MET A 159 -17.59 -39.20 1.19
CA MET A 159 -17.32 -40.65 1.20
C MET A 159 -16.43 -41.08 0.01
N GLN A 160 -16.62 -40.49 -1.16
CA GLN A 160 -15.76 -40.74 -2.31
C GLN A 160 -14.31 -40.36 -2.01
N VAL A 161 -14.06 -39.16 -1.48
CA VAL A 161 -12.74 -38.65 -1.14
C VAL A 161 -12.06 -39.52 -0.07
N GLU A 162 -12.80 -39.97 0.96
CA GLU A 162 -12.28 -40.89 1.99
C GLU A 162 -11.85 -42.25 1.44
N SER A 163 -12.41 -42.71 0.30
CA SER A 163 -12.08 -43.99 -0.32
C SER A 163 -10.86 -43.94 -1.27
N ILE A 164 -10.32 -42.75 -1.55
CA ILE A 164 -9.20 -42.57 -2.47
C ILE A 164 -7.87 -42.73 -1.73
N HIS A 165 -7.04 -43.65 -2.20
CA HIS A 165 -5.70 -43.95 -1.62
C HIS A 165 -4.54 -43.56 -2.56
N ASP A 166 -4.82 -42.95 -3.69
CA ASP A 166 -3.82 -42.39 -4.60
C ASP A 166 -3.75 -40.88 -4.44
N LEU A 167 -2.57 -40.35 -4.13
CA LEU A 167 -2.39 -38.92 -3.83
C LEU A 167 -2.67 -38.05 -5.06
N LYS A 168 -2.24 -38.49 -6.24
CA LYS A 168 -2.45 -37.79 -7.51
C LYS A 168 -3.94 -37.67 -7.81
N TYR A 169 -4.62 -38.80 -7.80
CA TYR A 169 -6.07 -38.85 -8.07
C TYR A 169 -6.86 -38.07 -7.02
N LEU A 170 -6.47 -38.15 -5.75
CA LEU A 170 -7.09 -37.41 -4.66
C LEU A 170 -6.98 -35.89 -4.86
N THR A 171 -5.79 -35.40 -5.23
CA THR A 171 -5.58 -33.95 -5.46
C THR A 171 -6.42 -33.46 -6.62
N ASP A 172 -6.54 -34.21 -7.71
CA ASP A 172 -7.31 -33.81 -8.88
C ASP A 172 -8.83 -33.86 -8.58
N VAL A 173 -9.32 -34.89 -7.90
CA VAL A 173 -10.74 -34.99 -7.51
C VAL A 173 -11.15 -33.86 -6.55
N ILE A 174 -10.33 -33.53 -5.57
CA ILE A 174 -10.64 -32.43 -4.66
C ILE A 174 -10.59 -31.10 -5.41
N ALA A 175 -9.54 -30.83 -6.20
CA ALA A 175 -9.42 -29.60 -6.96
C ALA A 175 -10.60 -29.39 -7.91
N ALA A 176 -11.08 -30.44 -8.59
CA ALA A 176 -12.22 -30.40 -9.49
C ALA A 176 -13.55 -30.07 -8.81
N ASN A 177 -13.65 -30.31 -7.49
CA ASN A 177 -14.90 -30.05 -6.72
C ASN A 177 -14.82 -28.78 -5.85
N MET A 178 -13.72 -28.01 -5.92
CA MET A 178 -13.59 -26.74 -5.23
C MET A 178 -14.04 -25.56 -6.10
N PRO A 179 -14.68 -24.52 -5.54
CA PRO A 179 -15.14 -23.36 -6.29
C PRO A 179 -14.01 -22.33 -6.50
N PHE A 180 -12.90 -22.78 -7.04
CA PHE A 180 -11.76 -21.91 -7.33
C PHE A 180 -12.05 -20.89 -8.44
N SER A 181 -11.34 -19.77 -8.44
CA SER A 181 -11.28 -18.85 -9.58
C SER A 181 -10.63 -19.57 -10.77
N PHE A 182 -10.85 -19.07 -12.00
CA PHE A 182 -10.23 -19.71 -13.16
C PHE A 182 -8.70 -19.59 -13.14
N GLU A 183 -8.16 -18.53 -12.53
CA GLU A 183 -6.74 -18.33 -12.32
C GLU A 183 -6.16 -19.35 -11.33
N ASP A 184 -6.84 -19.56 -10.19
CA ASP A 184 -6.42 -20.55 -9.21
C ASP A 184 -6.48 -21.98 -9.75
N ALA A 185 -7.52 -22.29 -10.53
CA ALA A 185 -7.66 -23.58 -11.22
C ALA A 185 -6.57 -23.75 -12.30
N GLN A 186 -6.21 -22.67 -13.00
CA GLN A 186 -5.12 -22.69 -14.00
C GLN A 186 -3.77 -22.97 -13.36
N GLU A 187 -3.47 -22.33 -12.23
CA GLU A 187 -2.24 -22.57 -11.47
C GLU A 187 -2.11 -24.04 -11.02
N LEU A 188 -3.21 -24.65 -10.57
CA LEU A 188 -3.26 -26.08 -10.23
C LEU A 188 -3.15 -26.98 -11.46
N LEU A 189 -3.65 -26.55 -12.63
CA LEU A 189 -3.56 -27.30 -13.89
C LEU A 189 -2.11 -27.31 -14.42
N GLU A 190 -1.39 -26.20 -14.30
CA GLU A 190 -0.02 -26.03 -14.78
C GLU A 190 1.03 -26.77 -13.94
N GLU A 191 0.74 -27.03 -12.66
CA GLU A 191 1.69 -27.71 -11.78
C GLU A 191 1.69 -29.23 -12.01
N THR A 192 2.74 -29.74 -12.62
CA THR A 192 2.94 -31.18 -12.91
C THR A 192 3.54 -31.95 -11.73
N ASN A 193 4.25 -31.28 -10.83
CA ASN A 193 4.78 -31.90 -9.63
C ASN A 193 3.68 -32.14 -8.60
N VAL A 194 3.35 -33.40 -8.35
CA VAL A 194 2.25 -33.80 -7.47
C VAL A 194 2.41 -33.26 -6.05
N MET A 195 3.64 -33.16 -5.55
CA MET A 195 3.93 -32.63 -4.22
C MET A 195 3.60 -31.13 -4.12
N ARG A 196 4.09 -30.35 -5.08
CA ARG A 196 3.81 -28.90 -5.14
C ARG A 196 2.32 -28.63 -5.37
N ARG A 197 1.69 -29.43 -6.22
CA ARG A 197 0.24 -29.35 -6.45
C ARG A 197 -0.57 -29.64 -5.17
N TYR A 198 -0.14 -30.63 -4.38
CA TYR A 198 -0.70 -30.90 -3.07
C TYR A 198 -0.56 -29.72 -2.12
N GLU A 199 0.65 -29.15 -1.98
CA GLU A 199 0.90 -27.99 -1.13
C GLU A 199 0.05 -26.78 -1.54
N LEU A 200 0.00 -26.51 -2.85
CA LEU A 200 -0.80 -25.43 -3.43
C LEU A 200 -2.30 -25.64 -3.16
N LEU A 201 -2.80 -26.86 -3.35
CA LEU A 201 -4.19 -27.20 -3.10
C LEU A 201 -4.55 -27.03 -1.61
N VAL A 202 -3.75 -27.55 -0.70
CA VAL A 202 -3.95 -27.40 0.75
C VAL A 202 -3.97 -25.92 1.13
N TYR A 203 -3.00 -25.12 0.63
CA TYR A 203 -2.95 -23.69 0.87
C TYR A 203 -4.24 -22.98 0.42
N LYS A 204 -4.72 -23.27 -0.81
CA LYS A 204 -5.94 -22.68 -1.34
C LYS A 204 -7.19 -23.09 -0.54
N ILE A 205 -7.30 -24.36 -0.11
CA ILE A 205 -8.43 -24.82 0.71
C ILE A 205 -8.42 -24.14 2.08
N VAL A 206 -7.27 -24.02 2.73
CA VAL A 206 -7.14 -23.35 4.04
C VAL A 206 -7.54 -21.88 3.95
N ASN A 207 -7.12 -21.18 2.89
CA ASN A 207 -7.51 -19.79 2.65
C ASN A 207 -9.04 -19.66 2.46
N GLU A 208 -9.67 -20.58 1.71
CA GLU A 208 -11.11 -20.57 1.52
C GLU A 208 -11.87 -20.82 2.83
N ILE A 209 -11.39 -21.75 3.66
CA ILE A 209 -11.92 -21.99 5.01
C ILE A 209 -11.83 -20.71 5.88
N GLN A 210 -10.71 -19.99 5.81
CA GLN A 210 -10.54 -18.74 6.55
C GLN A 210 -11.46 -17.62 6.04
N ALA A 211 -11.58 -17.48 4.73
CA ALA A 211 -12.50 -16.51 4.11
C ALA A 211 -13.95 -16.75 4.54
N GLN A 212 -14.37 -18.03 4.61
CA GLN A 212 -15.71 -18.40 5.09
C GLN A 212 -15.89 -18.09 6.58
N LYS A 213 -14.90 -18.35 7.44
CA LYS A 213 -14.96 -17.97 8.86
C LYS A 213 -15.21 -16.47 9.03
N VAL A 214 -14.46 -15.65 8.32
CA VAL A 214 -14.63 -14.18 8.33
C VAL A 214 -16.02 -13.78 7.85
N LYS A 215 -16.53 -14.41 6.79
CA LYS A 215 -17.88 -14.15 6.24
C LYS A 215 -18.98 -14.50 7.25
N GLU A 216 -18.86 -15.63 7.94
CA GLU A 216 -19.79 -16.05 9.00
C GLU A 216 -19.78 -15.09 10.19
N GLU A 217 -18.58 -14.66 10.65
CA GLU A 217 -18.46 -13.66 11.72
C GLU A 217 -19.11 -12.33 11.35
N ILE A 218 -18.92 -11.87 10.10
CA ILE A 218 -19.57 -10.65 9.61
C ILE A 218 -21.09 -10.83 9.58
N GLN A 219 -21.57 -11.95 9.04
CA GLN A 219 -23.02 -12.24 8.98
C GLN A 219 -23.63 -12.36 10.37
N SER A 220 -22.95 -13.00 11.33
CA SER A 220 -23.41 -13.10 12.71
C SER A 220 -23.51 -11.73 13.36
N LYS A 221 -22.48 -10.86 13.20
CA LYS A 221 -22.50 -9.47 13.72
C LYS A 221 -23.59 -8.62 13.08
N VAL A 222 -23.83 -8.80 11.77
CA VAL A 222 -24.92 -8.09 11.07
C VAL A 222 -26.28 -8.58 11.58
N LYS A 223 -26.46 -9.90 11.74
CA LYS A 223 -27.69 -10.49 12.27
C LYS A 223 -27.98 -10.01 13.69
N GLU A 224 -26.97 -10.04 14.55
CA GLU A 224 -27.10 -9.55 15.93
C GLU A 224 -27.49 -8.06 16.01
N ARG A 225 -26.93 -7.23 15.12
CA ARG A 225 -27.35 -5.82 14.99
C ARG A 225 -28.77 -5.65 14.47
N VAL A 226 -29.17 -6.46 13.50
CA VAL A 226 -30.53 -6.43 12.94
C VAL A 226 -31.51 -6.89 14.00
N ASP A 227 -31.24 -8.02 14.70
CA ASP A 227 -32.09 -8.56 15.77
C ASP A 227 -32.23 -7.57 16.94
N LYS A 228 -31.13 -6.88 17.31
CA LYS A 228 -31.15 -5.83 18.34
C LYS A 228 -32.02 -4.64 17.94
N ASN A 229 -31.85 -4.18 16.69
CA ASN A 229 -32.67 -3.07 16.17
C ASN A 229 -34.15 -3.45 16.04
N GLN A 230 -34.42 -4.69 15.62
CA GLN A 230 -35.79 -5.19 15.48
C GLN A 230 -36.45 -5.38 16.86
N ARG A 231 -35.69 -5.86 17.84
CA ARG A 231 -36.18 -5.99 19.23
C ARG A 231 -36.43 -4.62 19.87
N GLU A 232 -35.54 -3.64 19.60
CA GLU A 232 -35.72 -2.25 20.07
C GLU A 232 -36.93 -1.60 19.40
N TYR A 233 -37.18 -1.89 18.13
CA TYR A 233 -38.36 -1.42 17.42
C TYR A 233 -39.66 -2.03 18.00
N ILE A 234 -39.70 -3.35 18.23
CA ILE A 234 -40.85 -4.04 18.81
C ILE A 234 -41.15 -3.50 20.22
N LEU A 235 -40.13 -3.35 21.05
CA LEU A 235 -40.28 -2.79 22.40
C LEU A 235 -40.79 -1.34 22.37
N ARG A 236 -40.41 -0.55 21.36
CA ARG A 236 -40.92 0.83 21.18
C ARG A 236 -42.38 0.82 20.72
N GLU A 237 -42.78 -0.10 19.83
CA GLU A 237 -44.19 -0.24 19.43
C GLU A 237 -45.05 -0.78 20.57
N GLU A 238 -44.57 -1.75 21.33
CA GLU A 238 -45.26 -2.22 22.55
C GLU A 238 -45.43 -1.09 23.58
N LEU A 239 -44.39 -0.28 23.78
CA LEU A 239 -44.44 0.92 24.64
C LEU A 239 -45.46 1.95 24.11
N LYS A 240 -45.60 2.10 22.79
CA LYS A 240 -46.56 3.00 22.18
C LYS A 240 -47.99 2.54 22.40
N VAL A 241 -48.26 1.23 22.16
CA VAL A 241 -49.57 0.63 22.40
C VAL A 241 -49.95 0.68 23.89
N ILE A 242 -49.02 0.40 24.77
CA ILE A 242 -49.23 0.52 26.21
C ILE A 242 -49.51 1.94 26.63
N ARG A 243 -48.87 2.97 26.02
CA ARG A 243 -49.09 4.37 26.30
C ARG A 243 -50.46 4.86 25.74
N GLU A 244 -50.85 4.38 24.54
CA GLU A 244 -52.17 4.64 23.98
C GLU A 244 -53.29 4.02 24.86
N GLU A 245 -53.12 2.82 25.42
CA GLU A 245 -54.06 2.19 26.31
C GLU A 245 -54.11 2.83 27.71
N LEU A 246 -53.00 3.41 28.18
CA LEU A 246 -52.94 4.14 29.46
C LEU A 246 -53.48 5.54 29.41
N GLY A 247 -53.88 6.06 28.22
CA GLY A 247 -54.46 7.39 28.09
C GLY A 247 -53.48 8.53 28.37
N ASP A 248 -52.18 8.32 28.18
CA ASP A 248 -51.15 9.34 28.46
C ASP A 248 -51.01 10.27 27.24
N ASP A 249 -52.01 11.13 27.09
CA ASP A 249 -52.16 12.14 26.00
C ASP A 249 -51.05 13.21 25.97
N ASN A 250 -50.05 13.13 26.84
CA ASN A 250 -48.96 14.10 26.97
C ASN A 250 -47.62 13.68 26.36
N THR A 251 -47.55 12.59 25.62
CA THR A 251 -46.33 12.22 24.89
C THR A 251 -46.33 12.83 23.49
N MET A 252 -45.43 13.77 23.27
CA MET A 252 -45.13 14.32 21.96
C MET A 252 -44.77 13.18 21.01
N SER A 253 -45.41 13.18 19.81
CA SER A 253 -45.02 12.24 18.77
C SER A 253 -43.56 12.50 18.33
N ASP A 254 -42.82 11.45 17.88
CA ASP A 254 -41.46 11.63 17.34
C ASP A 254 -41.39 12.82 16.33
N ALA A 255 -42.47 13.03 15.55
CA ALA A 255 -42.55 14.12 14.62
C ALA A 255 -42.66 15.53 15.29
N ASP A 256 -43.26 15.58 16.46
CA ASP A 256 -43.38 16.85 17.22
C ASP A 256 -42.07 17.12 17.98
N GLU A 257 -41.37 16.08 18.45
CA GLU A 257 -40.02 16.23 18.99
C GLU A 257 -39.04 16.74 17.93
N PHE A 258 -39.08 16.16 16.73
CA PHE A 258 -38.28 16.66 15.60
C PHE A 258 -38.65 18.10 15.20
N GLN A 259 -39.94 18.48 15.23
CA GLN A 259 -40.36 19.82 14.91
C GLN A 259 -39.83 20.81 15.95
N GLN A 260 -39.94 20.51 17.25
CA GLN A 260 -39.40 21.38 18.30
C GLN A 260 -37.84 21.50 18.19
N ALA A 261 -37.16 20.41 17.92
CA ALA A 261 -35.72 20.43 17.71
C ALA A 261 -35.33 21.27 16.48
N ALA A 262 -36.09 21.18 15.38
CA ALA A 262 -35.87 21.97 14.18
C ALA A 262 -36.14 23.47 14.38
N ASP A 263 -37.16 23.80 15.15
CA ASP A 263 -37.48 25.20 15.47
C ASP A 263 -36.42 25.82 16.37
N ALA A 264 -35.90 25.05 17.34
CA ALA A 264 -34.82 25.49 18.23
C ALA A 264 -33.45 25.56 17.52
N LEU A 265 -33.28 24.85 16.38
CA LEU A 265 -32.03 24.76 15.64
C LEU A 265 -31.67 26.13 15.05
N LYS A 266 -30.45 26.60 15.31
CA LYS A 266 -29.89 27.78 14.67
C LYS A 266 -29.22 27.37 13.36
N ALA A 267 -29.93 27.47 12.25
CA ALA A 267 -29.47 27.12 10.93
C ALA A 267 -30.00 28.07 9.86
N SER A 268 -29.45 27.98 8.64
CA SER A 268 -29.93 28.79 7.51
C SER A 268 -31.40 28.50 7.17
N LYS A 269 -32.04 29.43 6.45
CA LYS A 269 -33.41 29.25 6.00
C LYS A 269 -33.62 28.01 5.15
N GLU A 270 -32.64 27.72 4.27
CA GLU A 270 -32.67 26.55 3.40
C GLU A 270 -32.63 25.22 4.19
N VAL A 271 -31.81 25.14 5.23
CA VAL A 271 -31.73 23.98 6.12
C VAL A 271 -33.03 23.75 6.86
N LYS A 272 -33.64 24.83 7.39
CA LYS A 272 -34.93 24.74 8.09
C LYS A 272 -36.09 24.37 7.18
N GLU A 273 -36.14 24.92 5.96
CA GLU A 273 -37.13 24.54 4.96
C GLU A 273 -37.03 23.08 4.56
N LYS A 274 -35.80 22.59 4.37
CA LYS A 274 -35.54 21.17 4.06
C LYS A 274 -35.94 20.26 5.22
N LEU A 275 -35.57 20.60 6.45
CA LEU A 275 -35.95 19.84 7.65
C LEU A 275 -37.47 19.78 7.81
N ASN A 276 -38.18 20.91 7.71
CA ASN A 276 -39.64 21.00 7.81
C ASN A 276 -40.33 20.15 6.73
N LYS A 277 -39.76 20.11 5.51
CA LYS A 277 -40.27 19.28 4.43
C LYS A 277 -40.13 17.80 4.75
N GLU A 278 -39.00 17.38 5.28
CA GLU A 278 -38.77 15.98 5.62
C GLU A 278 -39.54 15.55 6.89
N ILE A 279 -39.72 16.43 7.87
CA ILE A 279 -40.57 16.17 9.04
C ILE A 279 -42.03 15.99 8.60
N LYS A 280 -42.54 16.85 7.68
CA LYS A 280 -43.86 16.66 7.10
C LYS A 280 -44.00 15.36 6.34
N ARG A 281 -42.95 14.96 5.62
CA ARG A 281 -42.90 13.66 4.92
C ARG A 281 -42.89 12.50 5.92
N PHE A 282 -42.13 12.61 7.00
CA PHE A 282 -42.09 11.64 8.11
C PHE A 282 -43.48 11.39 8.70
N ARG A 283 -44.25 12.49 8.98
CA ARG A 283 -45.63 12.38 9.47
C ARG A 283 -46.54 11.63 8.49
N ASN A 284 -46.34 11.79 7.17
CA ASN A 284 -47.20 11.20 6.15
C ASN A 284 -46.79 9.77 5.80
N SER A 285 -45.55 9.35 6.15
CA SER A 285 -44.97 8.05 5.78
C SER A 285 -45.09 6.96 6.87
N MET A 286 -45.90 7.22 7.92
CA MET A 286 -46.04 6.29 9.07
C MET A 286 -46.53 4.88 8.66
N ASN A 287 -47.12 4.74 7.48
CA ASN A 287 -47.61 3.44 6.95
C ASN A 287 -46.55 2.62 6.22
N SER A 288 -45.32 3.13 6.07
CA SER A 288 -44.20 2.44 5.38
C SER A 288 -42.96 2.38 6.28
N PRO A 289 -42.79 1.33 7.08
CA PRO A 289 -41.69 1.26 8.09
C PRO A 289 -40.27 1.45 7.52
N ALA A 290 -40.02 0.95 6.31
CA ALA A 290 -38.72 1.07 5.66
C ALA A 290 -38.41 2.53 5.25
N GLU A 291 -39.39 3.25 4.71
CA GLU A 291 -39.26 4.66 4.32
C GLU A 291 -39.12 5.57 5.57
N THR A 292 -39.93 5.29 6.58
CA THR A 292 -39.93 6.00 7.86
C THR A 292 -38.55 5.93 8.53
N GLY A 293 -37.91 4.76 8.53
CA GLY A 293 -36.57 4.58 9.07
C GLY A 293 -35.52 5.43 8.36
N VAL A 294 -35.56 5.50 7.02
CA VAL A 294 -34.61 6.30 6.23
C VAL A 294 -34.82 7.80 6.49
N ILE A 295 -36.08 8.28 6.51
CA ILE A 295 -36.40 9.69 6.76
C ILE A 295 -35.99 10.07 8.20
N ARG A 296 -36.26 9.21 9.18
CA ARG A 296 -35.84 9.38 10.57
C ARG A 296 -34.33 9.60 10.68
N THR A 297 -33.53 8.67 10.15
CA THR A 297 -32.06 8.77 10.18
C THR A 297 -31.56 10.04 9.50
N TYR A 298 -32.22 10.47 8.43
CA TYR A 298 -31.90 11.71 7.75
C TYR A 298 -32.18 12.94 8.63
N ILE A 299 -33.37 13.02 9.27
CA ILE A 299 -33.74 14.13 10.17
C ILE A 299 -32.79 14.18 11.37
N GLU A 300 -32.52 13.03 12.02
CA GLU A 300 -31.57 12.93 13.13
C GLU A 300 -30.18 13.43 12.70
N THR A 301 -29.69 13.01 11.53
CA THR A 301 -28.40 13.47 10.99
C THR A 301 -28.39 14.99 10.78
N MET A 302 -29.44 15.55 10.20
CA MET A 302 -29.55 16.99 9.96
C MET A 302 -29.62 17.80 11.25
N LEU A 303 -30.28 17.29 12.29
CA LEU A 303 -30.37 17.93 13.62
C LEU A 303 -29.03 17.87 14.39
N GLU A 304 -28.25 16.83 14.19
CA GLU A 304 -26.95 16.66 14.84
C GLU A 304 -25.82 17.49 14.19
N MET A 305 -26.05 18.02 12.99
CA MET A 305 -25.07 18.85 12.29
C MET A 305 -24.85 20.21 13.00
N PRO A 306 -23.59 20.65 13.13
CA PRO A 306 -23.26 21.90 13.83
C PRO A 306 -23.41 23.13 12.92
N TRP A 307 -24.63 23.47 12.53
CA TRP A 307 -24.92 24.58 11.58
C TRP A 307 -24.42 25.95 12.01
N ASP A 308 -24.51 26.29 13.30
CA ASP A 308 -24.14 27.60 13.84
C ASP A 308 -23.26 27.54 15.11
N LYS A 309 -22.97 26.33 15.61
CA LYS A 309 -22.21 26.16 16.84
C LYS A 309 -20.72 26.32 16.57
N THR A 310 -20.11 27.39 17.08
CA THR A 310 -18.68 27.66 16.96
C THR A 310 -17.94 27.46 18.29
N CYS A 311 -16.68 27.03 18.25
CA CYS A 311 -15.79 27.09 19.41
C CYS A 311 -14.97 28.39 19.39
N LYS A 312 -14.65 28.89 20.59
CA LYS A 312 -13.75 30.05 20.73
C LYS A 312 -12.31 29.58 20.43
N GLU A 313 -11.71 30.19 19.42
CA GLU A 313 -10.33 29.94 19.06
C GLU A 313 -9.37 30.67 20.02
N HIS A 314 -8.37 29.95 20.52
CA HIS A 314 -7.30 30.53 21.31
C HIS A 314 -6.23 31.09 20.35
N LYS A 315 -5.99 32.41 20.43
CA LYS A 315 -5.16 33.15 19.47
C LYS A 315 -3.77 33.53 20.00
N ASP A 316 -3.38 32.97 21.14
CA ASP A 316 -2.09 33.24 21.76
C ASP A 316 -0.97 32.43 21.08
N ILE A 317 -0.12 33.15 20.34
CA ILE A 317 1.03 32.57 19.62
C ILE A 317 2.09 32.05 20.59
N ALA A 318 2.28 32.68 21.75
CA ALA A 318 3.24 32.21 22.74
C ALA A 318 2.80 30.87 23.33
N PHE A 319 1.52 30.73 23.64
CA PHE A 319 0.95 29.45 24.07
C PHE A 319 1.06 28.38 22.97
N ALA A 320 0.81 28.75 21.72
CA ALA A 320 0.93 27.81 20.61
C ALA A 320 2.39 27.32 20.45
N ARG A 321 3.36 28.21 20.59
CA ARG A 321 4.80 27.84 20.60
C ARG A 321 5.10 26.88 21.74
N GLN A 322 4.67 27.19 22.96
CA GLN A 322 4.86 26.31 24.10
C GLN A 322 4.30 24.91 23.87
N VAL A 323 3.08 24.80 23.34
CA VAL A 323 2.44 23.50 23.06
C VAL A 323 3.21 22.71 22.01
N LEU A 324 3.71 23.39 20.95
CA LEU A 324 4.49 22.74 19.91
C LEU A 324 5.85 22.26 20.43
N ASP A 325 6.50 23.03 21.33
CA ASP A 325 7.77 22.68 21.93
C ASP A 325 7.63 21.54 22.94
N GLU A 326 6.53 21.50 23.69
CA GLU A 326 6.21 20.40 24.60
C GLU A 326 5.94 19.08 23.87
N ASP A 327 5.27 19.13 22.71
CA ASP A 327 4.84 17.92 21.98
C ASP A 327 5.87 17.42 20.98
N HIS A 328 6.79 18.28 20.52
CA HIS A 328 7.71 17.96 19.42
C HIS A 328 9.14 18.47 19.73
N TYR A 329 10.07 17.55 19.77
CA TYR A 329 11.48 17.90 19.78
C TYR A 329 11.98 18.20 18.36
N GLY A 330 12.76 19.26 18.18
CA GLY A 330 13.26 19.71 16.88
C GLY A 330 12.15 20.29 15.99
N LEU A 331 12.26 20.11 14.67
CA LEU A 331 11.32 20.61 13.67
C LEU A 331 11.15 22.14 13.68
N GLU A 332 12.21 22.89 14.01
CA GLU A 332 12.14 24.34 14.22
C GLU A 332 11.55 25.10 13.04
N LYS A 333 11.98 24.79 11.81
CA LYS A 333 11.43 25.40 10.56
C LYS A 333 9.94 25.13 10.40
N VAL A 334 9.49 23.92 10.72
CA VAL A 334 8.07 23.52 10.63
C VAL A 334 7.25 24.28 11.68
N LYS A 335 7.74 24.33 12.93
CA LYS A 335 7.09 25.07 14.01
C LYS A 335 6.96 26.56 13.68
N GLU A 336 8.04 27.16 13.18
CA GLU A 336 8.09 28.55 12.81
C GLU A 336 7.07 28.88 11.70
N ARG A 337 7.06 28.11 10.62
CA ARG A 337 6.08 28.27 9.52
C ARG A 337 4.65 28.12 10.00
N VAL A 338 4.39 27.14 10.85
CA VAL A 338 3.08 26.95 11.47
C VAL A 338 2.69 28.15 12.36
N LEU A 339 3.60 28.71 13.13
CA LEU A 339 3.35 29.88 13.97
C LEU A 339 3.15 31.15 13.14
N GLU A 340 3.89 31.36 12.05
CA GLU A 340 3.67 32.43 11.07
C GLU A 340 2.26 32.35 10.48
N TYR A 341 1.85 31.16 10.07
CA TYR A 341 0.49 30.92 9.59
C TYR A 341 -0.58 31.28 10.62
N LEU A 342 -0.39 30.85 11.88
CA LEU A 342 -1.31 31.19 12.96
C LEU A 342 -1.34 32.71 13.25
N ALA A 343 -0.21 33.40 13.14
CA ALA A 343 -0.12 34.85 13.31
C ALA A 343 -0.92 35.59 12.23
N VAL A 344 -0.75 35.22 10.96
CA VAL A 344 -1.52 35.76 9.83
C VAL A 344 -3.02 35.52 10.05
N ARG A 345 -3.39 34.30 10.42
CA ARG A 345 -4.79 33.94 10.71
C ARG A 345 -5.40 34.73 11.90
N ALA A 346 -4.59 35.06 12.91
CA ALA A 346 -5.03 35.84 14.04
C ALA A 346 -5.29 37.31 13.69
N LEU A 347 -4.57 37.86 12.70
CA LEU A 347 -4.67 39.24 12.22
C LEU A 347 -5.76 39.42 11.14
N THR A 348 -5.97 38.41 10.31
CA THR A 348 -6.98 38.41 9.24
C THR A 348 -8.36 38.08 9.80
N LYS A 349 -9.34 38.97 9.58
CA LYS A 349 -10.72 38.75 10.08
C LYS A 349 -11.59 37.82 9.24
N LYS A 350 -11.17 37.48 8.00
CA LYS A 350 -11.83 36.51 7.13
C LYS A 350 -10.74 35.65 6.43
N GLY A 351 -10.86 34.35 6.60
CA GLY A 351 -9.82 33.42 6.29
C GLY A 351 -9.69 33.04 4.82
N GLU A 352 -8.94 33.79 4.08
CA GLU A 352 -8.24 33.32 2.88
C GLU A 352 -6.82 32.83 3.26
N ALA A 353 -6.70 32.08 4.36
CA ALA A 353 -5.41 31.51 4.71
C ALA A 353 -5.16 30.27 3.84
N PRO A 354 -3.99 30.13 3.22
CA PRO A 354 -3.66 28.94 2.44
C PRO A 354 -3.73 27.69 3.32
N ILE A 355 -3.98 26.53 2.71
CA ILE A 355 -4.12 25.28 3.45
C ILE A 355 -2.73 24.75 3.72
N ILE A 356 -2.40 24.43 4.96
CA ILE A 356 -1.12 23.81 5.30
C ILE A 356 -1.08 22.37 4.78
N CYS A 357 -0.05 22.05 3.99
CA CYS A 357 0.27 20.71 3.56
C CYS A 357 1.62 20.27 4.15
N LEU A 358 1.60 19.34 5.11
CA LEU A 358 2.80 18.76 5.71
C LEU A 358 3.28 17.59 4.84
N VAL A 359 4.45 17.73 4.20
CA VAL A 359 4.99 16.74 3.28
C VAL A 359 6.31 16.18 3.81
N GLY A 360 6.49 14.86 3.73
CA GLY A 360 7.74 14.23 4.13
C GLY A 360 7.60 12.74 4.41
N PRO A 361 8.67 12.06 4.78
CA PRO A 361 8.69 10.62 5.03
C PRO A 361 7.70 10.18 6.11
N PRO A 362 7.27 8.92 6.09
CA PRO A 362 6.40 8.38 7.14
C PRO A 362 7.08 8.36 8.51
N GLY A 363 6.30 8.65 9.57
CA GLY A 363 6.81 8.61 10.94
C GLY A 363 7.53 9.86 11.42
N THR A 364 7.55 10.94 10.64
CA THR A 364 8.17 12.24 10.99
C THR A 364 7.27 13.18 11.77
N GLY A 365 6.12 12.72 12.27
CA GLY A 365 5.28 13.51 13.17
C GLY A 365 4.23 14.40 12.49
N LYS A 366 4.02 14.33 11.19
CA LYS A 366 3.04 15.16 10.45
C LYS A 366 1.64 15.17 11.08
N THR A 367 1.09 14.00 11.34
CA THR A 367 -0.25 13.85 11.97
C THR A 367 -0.26 14.35 13.42
N SER A 368 0.84 14.22 14.17
CA SER A 368 0.92 14.71 15.55
C SER A 368 1.02 16.22 15.63
N ILE A 369 1.69 16.90 14.68
CA ILE A 369 1.72 18.36 14.57
C ILE A 369 0.30 18.92 14.44
N ALA A 370 -0.53 18.34 13.57
CA ALA A 370 -1.92 18.77 13.43
C ALA A 370 -2.73 18.60 14.72
N LYS A 371 -2.48 17.53 15.48
CA LYS A 371 -3.10 17.31 16.80
C LYS A 371 -2.64 18.35 17.82
N SER A 372 -1.36 18.68 17.85
CA SER A 372 -0.80 19.70 18.74
C SER A 372 -1.33 21.10 18.42
N LEU A 373 -1.53 21.40 17.13
CA LEU A 373 -2.21 22.62 16.69
C LEU A 373 -3.66 22.71 17.20
N SER A 374 -4.41 21.61 17.13
CA SER A 374 -5.76 21.53 17.69
C SER A 374 -5.75 21.85 19.19
N ARG A 375 -4.77 21.28 19.95
CA ARG A 375 -4.57 21.57 21.37
C ARG A 375 -4.23 23.03 21.63
N ALA A 376 -3.33 23.60 20.82
CA ALA A 376 -2.90 25.00 20.94
C ALA A 376 -4.05 25.97 20.66
N LEU A 377 -4.85 25.73 19.66
CA LEU A 377 -6.01 26.54 19.27
C LEU A 377 -7.27 26.24 20.10
N LYS A 378 -7.23 25.18 20.93
CA LYS A 378 -8.39 24.66 21.67
C LYS A 378 -9.58 24.34 20.78
N LYS A 379 -9.32 23.85 19.56
CA LYS A 379 -10.33 23.44 18.59
C LYS A 379 -10.58 21.92 18.64
N PRO A 380 -11.82 21.46 18.44
CA PRO A 380 -12.06 20.04 18.19
C PRO A 380 -11.27 19.54 17.00
N TYR A 381 -10.70 18.34 17.13
CA TYR A 381 -9.85 17.72 16.14
C TYR A 381 -10.56 16.53 15.48
N VAL A 382 -10.60 16.54 14.16
CA VAL A 382 -11.11 15.43 13.36
C VAL A 382 -10.05 15.01 12.37
N ARG A 383 -9.80 13.70 12.26
CA ARG A 383 -8.90 13.11 11.28
C ARG A 383 -9.69 12.32 10.27
N ILE A 384 -9.53 12.65 9.00
CA ILE A 384 -10.07 11.93 7.85
C ILE A 384 -8.90 11.33 7.08
N SER A 385 -8.80 10.00 7.06
CA SER A 385 -7.80 9.32 6.22
C SER A 385 -8.31 9.24 4.79
N LEU A 386 -7.54 9.78 3.86
CA LEU A 386 -7.84 9.75 2.42
C LEU A 386 -7.16 8.57 1.71
N GLY A 387 -6.27 7.85 2.42
CA GLY A 387 -5.62 6.67 1.87
C GLY A 387 -6.62 5.56 1.51
N GLY A 388 -6.66 5.20 0.23
CA GLY A 388 -7.58 4.18 -0.28
C GLY A 388 -8.96 4.68 -0.69
N VAL A 389 -9.23 5.99 -0.62
CA VAL A 389 -10.44 6.61 -1.17
C VAL A 389 -10.36 6.59 -2.69
N ARG A 390 -11.41 6.06 -3.33
CA ARG A 390 -11.48 5.88 -4.80
C ARG A 390 -12.71 6.51 -5.42
N ASP A 391 -13.76 6.77 -4.62
CA ASP A 391 -15.04 7.27 -5.08
C ASP A 391 -15.30 8.67 -4.51
N GLU A 392 -15.72 9.59 -5.37
CA GLU A 392 -16.18 10.92 -4.99
C GLU A 392 -17.27 10.88 -3.90
N ALA A 393 -18.13 9.86 -3.95
CA ALA A 393 -19.20 9.67 -2.99
C ALA A 393 -18.69 9.42 -1.55
N GLU A 394 -17.44 8.95 -1.37
CA GLU A 394 -16.87 8.89 -0.03
C GLU A 394 -16.63 10.29 0.58
N ILE A 395 -16.33 11.30 -0.25
CA ILE A 395 -16.11 12.68 0.19
C ILE A 395 -17.44 13.43 0.33
N ARG A 396 -18.30 13.34 -0.71
CA ARG A 396 -19.56 14.09 -0.84
C ARG A 396 -20.81 13.34 -0.38
N GLY A 397 -20.69 12.05 0.01
CA GLY A 397 -21.84 11.24 0.39
C GLY A 397 -22.62 10.67 -0.78
N HIS A 398 -23.46 9.70 -0.46
CA HIS A 398 -24.37 9.07 -1.41
C HIS A 398 -25.73 9.76 -1.38
N ARG A 399 -26.41 9.84 -2.54
CA ARG A 399 -27.78 10.37 -2.59
C ARG A 399 -28.70 9.56 -1.67
N LYS A 400 -29.48 10.23 -0.83
CA LYS A 400 -30.34 9.61 0.19
C LYS A 400 -31.38 8.62 -0.33
N THR A 401 -31.59 8.57 -1.64
CA THR A 401 -32.53 7.63 -2.30
C THR A 401 -31.99 6.20 -2.39
N TYR A 402 -30.70 5.99 -2.19
CA TYR A 402 -30.10 4.66 -2.22
C TYR A 402 -30.21 3.98 -0.85
N VAL A 403 -30.45 2.66 -0.86
CA VAL A 403 -30.43 1.86 0.37
C VAL A 403 -29.00 1.86 0.94
N GLY A 404 -28.85 2.25 2.21
CA GLY A 404 -27.56 2.37 2.85
C GLY A 404 -26.83 3.69 2.58
N ALA A 405 -27.50 4.70 1.99
CA ALA A 405 -26.92 6.02 1.80
C ALA A 405 -26.46 6.63 3.14
N MET A 406 -25.31 7.31 3.10
CA MET A 406 -24.73 7.98 4.27
C MET A 406 -24.06 9.29 3.84
N PRO A 407 -23.91 10.25 4.77
CA PRO A 407 -23.14 11.46 4.53
C PRO A 407 -21.70 11.15 4.17
N GLY A 408 -21.09 12.03 3.39
CA GLY A 408 -19.67 11.97 3.07
C GLY A 408 -18.77 12.14 4.30
N ARG A 409 -17.50 11.81 4.12
CA ARG A 409 -16.49 11.89 5.20
C ARG A 409 -16.34 13.30 5.76
N ILE A 410 -16.52 14.34 4.92
CA ILE A 410 -16.45 15.74 5.35
C ILE A 410 -17.64 16.10 6.26
N ALA A 411 -18.85 15.79 5.82
CA ALA A 411 -20.06 16.01 6.62
C ALA A 411 -20.06 15.22 7.93
N ASN A 412 -19.65 13.93 7.88
CA ASN A 412 -19.46 13.12 9.07
C ASN A 412 -18.40 13.68 10.01
N GLY A 413 -17.31 14.23 9.48
CA GLY A 413 -16.28 14.92 10.24
C GLY A 413 -16.82 16.14 10.96
N MET A 414 -17.66 16.94 10.31
CA MET A 414 -18.33 18.10 10.92
C MET A 414 -19.27 17.66 12.04
N LYS A 415 -20.08 16.61 11.83
CA LYS A 415 -20.95 16.01 12.83
C LYS A 415 -20.16 15.56 14.05
N GLN A 416 -19.06 14.82 13.85
CA GLN A 416 -18.18 14.33 14.91
C GLN A 416 -17.53 15.47 15.72
N ALA A 417 -17.15 16.56 15.04
CA ALA A 417 -16.57 17.73 15.69
C ALA A 417 -17.58 18.46 16.58
N GLY A 418 -18.88 18.45 16.23
CA GLY A 418 -19.94 19.14 16.92
C GLY A 418 -19.83 20.66 16.91
N VAL A 419 -18.96 21.24 16.07
CA VAL A 419 -18.76 22.65 15.87
C VAL A 419 -18.52 22.97 14.39
N LYS A 420 -18.87 24.19 13.96
CA LYS A 420 -18.73 24.66 12.58
C LYS A 420 -17.27 24.95 12.19
N ASN A 421 -16.41 25.23 13.16
CA ASN A 421 -15.03 25.66 12.95
C ASN A 421 -13.98 24.71 13.54
N PRO A 422 -14.05 23.39 13.30
CA PRO A 422 -13.05 22.44 13.81
C PRO A 422 -11.69 22.59 13.11
N LEU A 423 -10.69 21.89 13.63
CA LEU A 423 -9.49 21.53 12.87
C LEU A 423 -9.70 20.16 12.24
N MET A 424 -9.64 20.10 10.91
CA MET A 424 -9.85 18.88 10.14
C MET A 424 -8.55 18.48 9.43
N LEU A 425 -8.01 17.33 9.79
CA LEU A 425 -6.83 16.76 9.16
C LEU A 425 -7.25 15.80 8.04
N LEU A 426 -6.87 16.14 6.83
CA LEU A 426 -6.97 15.26 5.66
C LEU A 426 -5.64 14.52 5.49
N ASP A 427 -5.58 13.28 5.98
CA ASP A 427 -4.35 12.52 6.08
C ASP A 427 -4.12 11.65 4.83
N GLU A 428 -2.88 11.60 4.34
CA GLU A 428 -2.45 10.82 3.17
C GLU A 428 -3.16 11.22 1.86
N ILE A 429 -3.21 12.54 1.55
CA ILE A 429 -3.83 13.06 0.32
C ILE A 429 -3.14 12.57 -0.97
N ASP A 430 -1.86 12.22 -0.88
CA ASP A 430 -1.06 11.65 -1.97
C ASP A 430 -1.45 10.22 -2.37
N LYS A 431 -2.28 9.54 -1.56
CA LYS A 431 -2.76 8.18 -1.80
C LYS A 431 -4.18 8.11 -2.33
N VAL A 432 -4.76 9.23 -2.67
CA VAL A 432 -6.05 9.30 -3.37
C VAL A 432 -5.84 8.81 -4.79
N SER A 433 -6.64 7.86 -5.24
CA SER A 433 -6.59 7.36 -6.62
C SER A 433 -7.73 7.94 -7.47
N ASN A 434 -7.42 8.23 -8.74
CA ASN A 434 -8.42 8.55 -9.75
C ASN A 434 -8.82 7.24 -10.44
N ASP A 435 -9.98 6.70 -10.11
CA ASP A 435 -10.59 5.59 -10.84
C ASP A 435 -11.70 6.12 -11.77
N TYR A 436 -12.08 5.31 -12.76
CA TYR A 436 -13.13 5.61 -13.77
C TYR A 436 -14.52 5.97 -13.21
N LYS A 437 -14.72 5.93 -11.89
CA LYS A 437 -16.02 6.13 -11.22
C LYS A 437 -16.26 7.52 -10.64
N GLY A 438 -15.33 8.46 -10.77
CA GLY A 438 -15.50 9.82 -10.25
C GLY A 438 -14.17 10.51 -9.96
N ASP A 439 -14.15 11.85 -10.07
CA ASP A 439 -12.96 12.64 -9.79
C ASP A 439 -12.93 13.06 -8.32
N THR A 440 -12.35 12.20 -7.47
CA THR A 440 -12.18 12.46 -6.04
C THR A 440 -11.40 13.77 -5.78
N PHE A 441 -10.46 14.10 -6.66
CA PHE A 441 -9.71 15.36 -6.53
C PHE A 441 -10.56 16.58 -6.82
N SER A 442 -11.54 16.53 -7.72
CA SER A 442 -12.50 17.63 -7.94
C SER A 442 -13.36 17.87 -6.70
N ALA A 443 -13.78 16.82 -6.00
CA ALA A 443 -14.50 16.98 -4.73
C ALA A 443 -13.62 17.63 -3.66
N LEU A 444 -12.35 17.24 -3.57
CA LEU A 444 -11.41 17.86 -2.63
C LEU A 444 -11.06 19.30 -3.00
N LEU A 445 -11.03 19.65 -4.30
CA LEU A 445 -10.85 21.03 -4.74
C LEU A 445 -11.97 21.92 -4.22
N GLU A 446 -13.23 21.50 -4.31
CA GLU A 446 -14.36 22.28 -3.77
C GLU A 446 -14.29 22.43 -2.25
N VAL A 447 -13.91 21.39 -1.52
CA VAL A 447 -13.74 21.43 -0.06
C VAL A 447 -12.62 22.36 0.36
N LEU A 448 -11.53 22.38 -0.39
CA LEU A 448 -10.30 23.09 -0.06
C LEU A 448 -10.20 24.47 -0.73
N ASP A 449 -11.15 24.83 -1.59
CA ASP A 449 -11.20 26.16 -2.20
C ASP A 449 -11.94 27.15 -1.30
N GLY A 450 -11.25 28.14 -0.75
CA GLY A 450 -11.82 29.16 0.14
C GLY A 450 -12.93 30.01 -0.50
N GLU A 451 -12.98 30.11 -1.84
CA GLU A 451 -14.02 30.82 -2.56
C GLU A 451 -15.32 29.99 -2.71
N GLN A 452 -15.20 28.66 -2.76
CA GLN A 452 -16.30 27.74 -3.05
C GLN A 452 -16.79 26.98 -1.82
N ASN A 453 -15.93 26.70 -0.83
CA ASN A 453 -16.22 25.83 0.31
C ASN A 453 -17.31 26.38 1.26
N ASN A 454 -17.67 27.65 1.15
CA ASN A 454 -18.78 28.25 1.89
C ASN A 454 -20.18 27.76 1.45
N LYS A 455 -20.25 27.06 0.31
CA LYS A 455 -21.44 26.46 -0.27
C LYS A 455 -21.27 24.98 -0.60
N PHE A 456 -20.42 24.30 0.10
CA PHE A 456 -20.21 22.86 -0.11
C PHE A 456 -21.51 22.10 0.07
N VAL A 457 -21.86 21.25 -0.88
CA VAL A 457 -23.07 20.44 -0.84
C VAL A 457 -22.73 18.95 -0.75
N ASP A 458 -23.08 18.36 0.39
CA ASP A 458 -23.07 16.91 0.55
C ASP A 458 -24.31 16.30 -0.13
N HIS A 459 -24.12 15.24 -0.90
CA HIS A 459 -25.19 14.61 -1.68
C HIS A 459 -26.26 13.93 -0.81
N TYR A 460 -25.91 13.53 0.41
CA TYR A 460 -26.86 12.99 1.38
C TYR A 460 -27.69 14.10 2.02
N LEU A 461 -27.02 15.17 2.46
CA LEU A 461 -27.68 16.29 3.15
C LEU A 461 -28.50 17.16 2.18
N GLU A 462 -28.06 17.31 0.94
CA GLU A 462 -28.70 18.10 -0.12
C GLU A 462 -28.95 19.57 0.26
N VAL A 463 -28.17 20.09 1.17
CA VAL A 463 -28.20 21.52 1.59
C VAL A 463 -26.77 22.05 1.67
N PRO A 464 -26.55 23.34 1.40
CA PRO A 464 -25.22 23.91 1.47
C PRO A 464 -24.71 23.97 2.93
N MET A 465 -23.48 23.60 3.10
CA MET A 465 -22.73 23.61 4.35
C MET A 465 -21.53 24.54 4.21
N ASP A 466 -21.39 25.46 5.14
CA ASP A 466 -20.31 26.44 5.15
C ASP A 466 -19.07 25.86 5.84
N LEU A 467 -18.04 25.57 5.05
CA LEU A 467 -16.75 25.05 5.51
C LEU A 467 -15.67 26.16 5.64
N SER A 468 -15.99 27.41 5.40
CA SER A 468 -15.04 28.54 5.37
C SER A 468 -14.32 28.79 6.70
N GLU A 469 -14.91 28.38 7.83
CA GLU A 469 -14.33 28.51 9.15
C GLU A 469 -13.55 27.26 9.61
N VAL A 470 -13.59 26.17 8.82
CA VAL A 470 -12.84 24.95 9.10
C VAL A 470 -11.35 25.20 8.87
N LEU A 471 -10.51 24.78 9.80
CA LEU A 471 -9.07 24.79 9.60
C LEU A 471 -8.65 23.45 8.99
N PHE A 472 -8.43 23.45 7.68
CA PHE A 472 -7.94 22.28 6.98
C PHE A 472 -6.42 22.19 7.07
N ILE A 473 -5.92 21.00 7.41
CA ILE A 473 -4.52 20.62 7.31
C ILE A 473 -4.45 19.34 6.49
N THR A 474 -3.51 19.24 5.57
CA THR A 474 -3.30 18.06 4.77
C THR A 474 -1.95 17.43 5.08
N THR A 475 -1.81 16.12 4.91
CA THR A 475 -0.52 15.44 4.96
C THR A 475 -0.28 14.63 3.70
N ALA A 476 0.97 14.57 3.28
CA ALA A 476 1.41 13.74 2.17
C ALA A 476 2.79 13.14 2.44
N ASN A 477 3.11 12.04 1.79
CA ASN A 477 4.48 11.53 1.80
C ASN A 477 5.26 12.03 0.59
N SER A 478 4.58 12.29 -0.54
CA SER A 478 5.15 12.81 -1.78
C SER A 478 4.18 13.81 -2.43
N LEU A 479 4.72 14.78 -3.15
CA LEU A 479 3.92 15.75 -3.93
C LEU A 479 3.60 15.26 -5.34
N GLN A 480 4.28 14.21 -5.82
CA GLN A 480 4.25 13.80 -7.22
C GLN A 480 2.87 13.35 -7.72
N THR A 481 2.06 12.78 -6.83
CA THR A 481 0.74 12.26 -7.16
C THR A 481 -0.39 13.28 -6.94
N ILE A 482 -0.07 14.43 -6.34
CA ILE A 482 -1.06 15.47 -6.05
C ILE A 482 -1.21 16.39 -7.27
N PRO A 483 -2.42 16.59 -7.80
CA PRO A 483 -2.64 17.48 -8.94
C PRO A 483 -2.23 18.94 -8.63
N ARG A 484 -1.62 19.59 -9.62
CA ARG A 484 -1.18 20.99 -9.50
C ARG A 484 -2.25 21.97 -8.99
N PRO A 485 -3.52 21.90 -9.46
CA PRO A 485 -4.56 22.80 -8.96
C PRO A 485 -4.81 22.70 -7.43
N LEU A 486 -4.55 21.55 -6.82
CA LEU A 486 -4.60 21.41 -5.37
C LEU A 486 -3.34 21.97 -4.70
N LEU A 487 -2.15 21.71 -5.29
CA LEU A 487 -0.91 22.24 -4.75
C LEU A 487 -0.86 23.77 -4.74
N ASP A 488 -1.43 24.41 -5.78
CA ASP A 488 -1.49 25.87 -5.88
C ASP A 488 -2.33 26.54 -4.74
N ARG A 489 -3.17 25.77 -4.06
CA ARG A 489 -3.98 26.21 -2.90
C ARG A 489 -3.36 25.89 -1.56
N MET A 490 -2.23 25.17 -1.57
CA MET A 490 -1.57 24.66 -0.37
C MET A 490 -0.26 25.36 -0.10
N GLU A 491 -0.04 25.72 1.14
CA GLU A 491 1.29 26.08 1.63
C GLU A 491 2.01 24.78 2.03
N VAL A 492 2.99 24.39 1.21
CA VAL A 492 3.74 23.17 1.43
C VAL A 492 4.83 23.41 2.47
N ILE A 493 4.80 22.64 3.55
CA ILE A 493 5.81 22.64 4.59
C ILE A 493 6.50 21.28 4.60
N GLU A 494 7.76 21.26 4.24
CA GLU A 494 8.55 20.02 4.22
C GLU A 494 8.96 19.61 5.63
N VAL A 495 8.61 18.37 5.99
CA VAL A 495 9.01 17.72 7.24
C VAL A 495 10.12 16.72 6.91
N THR A 496 11.34 17.09 7.23
CA THR A 496 12.55 16.31 6.90
C THR A 496 12.75 15.13 7.86
N SER A 497 13.71 14.26 7.52
CA SER A 497 14.14 13.15 8.37
C SER A 497 14.73 13.64 9.69
N TYR A 498 14.52 12.85 10.75
CA TYR A 498 15.15 13.10 12.05
C TYR A 498 16.62 12.66 12.09
N THR A 499 17.44 13.44 12.73
CA THR A 499 18.81 13.04 13.12
C THR A 499 18.74 11.98 14.22
N GLU A 500 19.85 11.29 14.44
CA GLU A 500 19.92 10.30 15.53
C GLU A 500 19.73 10.95 16.91
N ASN A 501 20.23 12.18 17.09
CA ASN A 501 20.04 12.93 18.31
C ASN A 501 18.58 13.34 18.52
N GLU A 502 17.90 13.81 17.47
CA GLU A 502 16.46 14.07 17.52
C GLU A 502 15.69 12.79 17.87
N LYS A 503 16.01 11.64 17.24
CA LYS A 503 15.40 10.34 17.58
C LYS A 503 15.63 9.94 19.04
N LEU A 504 16.83 10.21 19.59
CA LEU A 504 17.14 9.96 21.00
C LEU A 504 16.23 10.77 21.92
N HIS A 505 16.14 12.08 21.69
CA HIS A 505 15.28 12.96 22.50
C HIS A 505 13.81 12.60 22.37
N ILE A 506 13.32 12.41 21.15
CA ILE A 506 11.94 11.98 20.91
C ILE A 506 11.65 10.64 21.62
N ALA A 507 12.58 9.70 21.58
CA ALA A 507 12.42 8.43 22.28
C ALA A 507 12.32 8.61 23.79
N GLN A 508 13.21 9.42 24.39
CA GLN A 508 13.24 9.62 25.83
C GLN A 508 12.05 10.43 26.36
N GLU A 509 11.69 11.51 25.66
CA GLU A 509 10.73 12.49 26.15
C GLU A 509 9.29 12.06 25.82
N HIS A 510 9.07 11.35 24.70
CA HIS A 510 7.73 11.05 24.22
C HIS A 510 7.44 9.56 24.04
N LEU A 511 8.33 8.79 23.35
CA LEU A 511 7.96 7.42 22.97
C LEU A 511 8.03 6.45 24.16
N ILE A 512 9.08 6.51 24.97
CA ILE A 512 9.26 5.60 26.12
C ILE A 512 8.15 5.80 27.15
N PRO A 513 7.83 7.01 27.62
CA PRO A 513 6.74 7.23 28.55
C PRO A 513 5.40 6.72 28.01
N LYS A 514 5.10 7.07 26.75
CA LYS A 514 3.88 6.63 26.06
C LYS A 514 3.76 5.10 25.96
N GLN A 515 4.86 4.42 25.64
CA GLN A 515 4.85 2.96 25.49
C GLN A 515 4.80 2.27 26.86
N ILE A 516 5.43 2.80 27.89
CA ILE A 516 5.34 2.32 29.27
C ILE A 516 3.88 2.33 29.75
N GLU A 517 3.21 3.48 29.59
CA GLU A 517 1.79 3.65 29.96
C GLU A 517 0.90 2.70 29.15
N LYS A 518 1.09 2.65 27.83
CA LYS A 518 0.29 1.79 26.93
C LYS A 518 0.38 0.30 27.26
N HIS A 519 1.51 -0.16 27.80
CA HIS A 519 1.72 -1.56 28.16
C HIS A 519 1.48 -1.84 29.65
N GLY A 520 0.92 -0.88 30.39
CA GLY A 520 0.54 -1.05 31.81
C GLY A 520 1.72 -1.16 32.77
N LEU A 521 2.91 -0.71 32.33
CA LEU A 521 4.10 -0.64 33.18
C LEU A 521 4.10 0.68 33.95
N LYS A 522 4.75 0.69 35.11
CA LYS A 522 5.02 1.92 35.87
C LYS A 522 6.36 2.52 35.43
N ALA A 523 6.49 3.84 35.54
CA ALA A 523 7.69 4.57 35.13
C ALA A 523 8.96 4.11 35.85
N ASP A 524 8.83 3.58 37.08
CA ASP A 524 9.92 3.05 37.89
C ASP A 524 10.29 1.58 37.58
N GLN A 525 9.52 0.89 36.76
CA GLN A 525 9.73 -0.53 36.43
C GLN A 525 10.63 -0.77 35.23
N LEU A 526 10.74 0.19 34.30
CA LEU A 526 11.54 0.05 33.09
C LEU A 526 12.34 1.32 32.81
N THR A 527 13.66 1.17 32.62
CA THR A 527 14.51 2.24 32.08
C THR A 527 15.31 1.73 30.88
N ILE A 528 15.47 2.58 29.88
CA ILE A 528 16.26 2.31 28.68
C ILE A 528 17.41 3.34 28.64
N SER A 529 18.65 2.86 28.63
CA SER A 529 19.81 3.75 28.61
C SER A 529 19.93 4.52 27.29
N LYS A 530 20.57 5.69 27.32
CA LYS A 530 20.83 6.49 26.10
C LYS A 530 21.54 5.68 25.02
N ASN A 531 22.59 4.95 25.38
CA ASN A 531 23.32 4.11 24.43
C ASN A 531 22.47 2.99 23.84
N ALA A 532 21.52 2.44 24.61
CA ALA A 532 20.58 1.47 24.10
C ALA A 532 19.65 2.08 23.05
N ILE A 533 19.17 3.32 23.26
CA ILE A 533 18.34 4.01 22.27
C ILE A 533 19.15 4.31 21.00
N TRP A 534 20.39 4.76 21.13
CA TRP A 534 21.29 4.96 20.00
C TRP A 534 21.49 3.68 19.20
N LYS A 535 21.82 2.58 19.89
CA LYS A 535 21.98 1.27 19.26
C LYS A 535 20.69 0.81 18.58
N MET A 536 19.53 1.04 19.20
CA MET A 536 18.23 0.71 18.63
C MET A 536 17.98 1.50 17.35
N ALA A 537 18.21 2.81 17.35
CA ALA A 537 18.03 3.67 16.19
C ALA A 537 18.95 3.30 15.03
N ARG A 538 20.19 2.85 15.31
CA ARG A 538 21.19 2.49 14.30
C ARG A 538 21.04 1.05 13.78
N ASN A 539 20.96 0.09 14.70
CA ASN A 539 21.12 -1.31 14.33
C ASN A 539 19.81 -2.09 14.24
N TYR A 540 18.69 -1.55 14.73
CA TYR A 540 17.39 -2.23 14.72
C TYR A 540 16.33 -1.51 13.93
N THR A 541 16.58 -0.27 13.46
CA THR A 541 15.65 0.50 12.63
C THR A 541 16.37 1.15 11.45
N LYS A 542 15.70 1.18 10.30
CA LYS A 542 16.15 1.93 9.11
C LYS A 542 14.96 2.75 8.61
N GLU A 543 14.84 3.98 9.11
CA GLU A 543 13.71 4.86 8.82
C GLU A 543 14.06 6.34 8.96
N ALA A 544 13.39 7.18 8.19
CA ALA A 544 13.49 8.64 8.28
C ALA A 544 12.86 9.21 9.56
N GLY A 545 11.77 8.60 10.01
CA GLY A 545 11.03 8.98 11.22
C GLY A 545 11.36 8.15 12.45
N VAL A 546 10.34 7.92 13.31
CA VAL A 546 10.48 7.19 14.59
C VAL A 546 9.43 6.07 14.76
N ARG A 547 8.75 5.65 13.68
CA ARG A 547 7.65 4.67 13.77
C ARG A 547 8.15 3.26 14.08
N GLN A 548 9.26 2.83 13.48
CA GLN A 548 9.89 1.54 13.79
C GLN A 548 10.53 1.60 15.18
N LEU A 549 11.17 2.71 15.54
CA LEU A 549 11.73 2.93 16.87
C LEU A 549 10.65 2.81 17.95
N GLU A 550 9.48 3.42 17.76
CA GLU A 550 8.33 3.27 18.65
C GLU A 550 7.90 1.80 18.79
N ARG A 551 7.87 1.04 17.68
CA ARG A 551 7.55 -0.40 17.69
C ARG A 551 8.58 -1.20 18.49
N LYS A 552 9.88 -0.93 18.29
CA LYS A 552 10.96 -1.61 19.01
C LYS A 552 10.93 -1.31 20.51
N ILE A 553 10.61 -0.08 20.90
CA ILE A 553 10.37 0.28 22.29
C ILE A 553 9.17 -0.52 22.85
N GLY A 554 8.09 -0.64 22.08
CA GLY A 554 6.95 -1.47 22.43
C GLY A 554 7.30 -2.96 22.61
N ASP A 555 8.20 -3.51 21.76
CA ASP A 555 8.71 -4.88 21.91
C ASP A 555 9.46 -5.07 23.23
N ILE A 556 10.29 -4.10 23.60
CA ILE A 556 11.00 -4.08 24.89
C ILE A 556 9.97 -4.02 26.04
N CYS A 557 8.99 -3.13 25.97
CA CYS A 557 7.96 -3.01 26.99
C CYS A 557 7.18 -4.32 27.20
N ARG A 558 6.79 -5.01 26.11
CA ARG A 558 6.07 -6.31 26.19
C ARG A 558 6.91 -7.38 26.86
N LYS A 559 8.16 -7.57 26.44
CA LYS A 559 9.06 -8.56 27.06
C LYS A 559 9.38 -8.22 28.51
N SER A 560 9.53 -6.93 28.82
CA SER A 560 9.74 -6.45 30.18
C SER A 560 8.53 -6.73 31.07
N ALA A 561 7.30 -6.49 30.57
CA ALA A 561 6.07 -6.83 31.31
C ALA A 561 5.98 -8.33 31.60
N MET A 562 6.32 -9.19 30.62
CA MET A 562 6.38 -10.63 30.79
C MET A 562 7.40 -11.04 31.87
N GLU A 563 8.63 -10.48 31.84
CA GLU A 563 9.64 -10.78 32.86
C GLU A 563 9.27 -10.31 34.26
N ILE A 564 8.57 -9.19 34.39
CA ILE A 564 8.09 -8.69 35.68
C ILE A 564 7.06 -9.65 36.28
N LEU A 565 6.13 -10.14 35.46
CA LEU A 565 5.07 -11.04 35.88
C LEU A 565 5.57 -12.45 36.18
N GLU A 566 6.40 -13.02 35.29
CA GLU A 566 6.89 -14.40 35.45
C GLU A 566 8.02 -14.51 36.47
N LYS A 567 9.02 -13.63 36.39
CA LYS A 567 10.24 -13.71 37.21
C LYS A 567 10.18 -12.85 38.46
N LYS A 568 9.05 -12.18 38.75
CA LYS A 568 8.82 -11.26 39.88
C LYS A 568 9.92 -10.20 40.03
N LYS A 569 10.50 -9.78 38.89
CA LYS A 569 11.47 -8.66 38.87
C LYS A 569 10.73 -7.37 39.19
N LYS A 570 11.29 -6.54 40.07
CA LYS A 570 10.70 -5.22 40.40
C LYS A 570 11.08 -4.14 39.41
N PHE A 571 12.22 -4.30 38.75
CA PHE A 571 12.83 -3.29 37.90
C PHE A 571 13.63 -3.94 36.76
N ILE A 572 13.59 -3.35 35.58
CA ILE A 572 14.34 -3.76 34.39
C ILE A 572 15.12 -2.57 33.87
N HIS A 573 16.40 -2.79 33.63
CA HIS A 573 17.28 -1.81 33.01
C HIS A 573 17.80 -2.36 31.67
N VAL A 574 17.39 -1.72 30.57
CA VAL A 574 17.82 -2.09 29.23
C VAL A 574 19.03 -1.27 28.82
N THR A 575 20.09 -1.98 28.52
CA THR A 575 21.39 -1.42 28.09
C THR A 575 21.76 -1.95 26.72
N GLU A 576 22.78 -1.37 26.11
CA GLU A 576 23.35 -1.82 24.85
C GLU A 576 23.74 -3.32 24.88
N ARG A 577 24.22 -3.82 26.03
CA ARG A 577 24.72 -5.19 26.20
C ARG A 577 23.59 -6.24 26.25
N ASN A 578 22.45 -5.91 26.82
CA ASN A 578 21.33 -6.85 26.97
C ASN A 578 20.23 -6.64 25.94
N MET A 579 20.43 -5.76 24.95
CA MET A 579 19.44 -5.44 23.95
C MET A 579 19.05 -6.63 23.07
N GLU A 580 20.02 -7.50 22.74
CA GLU A 580 19.77 -8.71 21.96
C GLU A 580 18.75 -9.67 22.62
N HIS A 581 18.71 -9.67 23.95
CA HIS A 581 17.69 -10.45 24.67
C HIS A 581 16.26 -9.96 24.36
N TYR A 582 16.09 -8.63 24.19
CA TYR A 582 14.78 -8.02 23.91
C TYR A 582 14.44 -7.95 22.42
N LEU A 583 15.39 -7.64 21.58
CA LEU A 583 15.15 -7.35 20.16
C LEU A 583 15.71 -8.39 19.18
N GLY A 584 16.46 -9.38 19.68
CA GLY A 584 17.19 -10.34 18.84
C GLY A 584 18.47 -9.76 18.27
N LYS A 585 19.08 -10.44 17.31
CA LYS A 585 20.31 -9.99 16.65
C LYS A 585 20.07 -8.68 15.91
N GLU A 586 21.14 -7.91 15.73
CA GLU A 586 21.14 -6.67 14.97
C GLU A 586 20.66 -6.94 13.53
N LEU A 587 19.78 -6.07 13.05
CA LEU A 587 19.17 -6.22 11.71
C LEU A 587 19.96 -5.46 10.65
N TYR A 588 20.59 -4.37 11.05
CA TYR A 588 21.32 -3.46 10.15
C TYR A 588 22.73 -3.25 10.65
N SER A 589 23.67 -3.37 9.75
CA SER A 589 25.04 -2.85 9.92
C SER A 589 25.20 -1.73 8.90
N TYR A 590 25.61 -0.56 9.35
CA TYR A 590 26.01 0.46 8.38
C TYR A 590 27.22 -0.05 7.61
N GLN A 591 27.14 0.03 6.28
CA GLN A 591 28.32 -0.17 5.45
C GLN A 591 29.28 0.98 5.75
N MET A 592 30.30 0.69 6.56
CA MET A 592 31.36 1.64 6.83
C MET A 592 32.06 2.06 5.54
N ALA A 593 32.76 3.20 5.56
CA ALA A 593 33.68 3.59 4.50
C ALA A 593 34.57 2.40 4.10
N ASN A 594 34.94 2.32 2.83
CA ASN A 594 35.93 1.31 2.40
C ASN A 594 37.16 1.46 3.27
N GLU A 595 37.78 0.34 3.65
CA GLU A 595 38.97 0.34 4.51
C GLU A 595 40.19 0.87 3.77
N GLU A 596 40.25 0.69 2.45
CA GLU A 596 41.34 1.08 1.58
C GLU A 596 40.87 1.80 0.32
N ASP A 597 41.77 2.59 -0.28
CA ASP A 597 41.52 3.20 -1.59
C ASP A 597 41.53 2.14 -2.68
N GLU A 598 40.50 2.10 -3.52
CA GLU A 598 40.30 1.06 -4.54
C GLU A 598 40.10 1.66 -5.93
N VAL A 599 40.42 0.87 -6.97
CA VAL A 599 40.20 1.26 -8.36
C VAL A 599 38.79 0.85 -8.76
N GLY A 600 38.07 1.78 -9.41
CA GLY A 600 36.73 1.51 -9.95
C GLY A 600 35.60 1.47 -8.91
N ILE A 601 35.89 1.72 -7.65
CA ILE A 601 34.90 1.73 -6.55
C ILE A 601 34.74 3.13 -5.99
N VAL A 602 33.49 3.66 -6.01
CA VAL A 602 33.18 5.01 -5.55
C VAL A 602 31.91 5.00 -4.72
N ARG A 603 31.88 5.79 -3.66
CA ARG A 603 30.68 6.02 -2.83
C ARG A 603 29.88 7.20 -3.30
N GLY A 604 28.67 6.93 -3.74
CA GLY A 604 27.64 7.92 -3.97
C GLY A 604 26.71 8.08 -2.77
N LEU A 605 25.90 9.12 -2.79
CA LEU A 605 24.89 9.41 -1.80
C LEU A 605 23.50 9.38 -2.42
N ALA A 606 22.61 8.60 -1.83
CA ALA A 606 21.23 8.46 -2.26
C ALA A 606 20.26 8.99 -1.21
N TRP A 607 19.10 9.39 -1.67
CA TRP A 607 17.93 9.67 -0.86
C TRP A 607 16.84 8.66 -1.18
N THR A 608 16.19 8.11 -0.15
CA THR A 608 15.12 7.13 -0.27
C THR A 608 13.95 7.52 0.65
N SER A 609 12.81 6.87 0.48
CA SER A 609 11.64 7.07 1.36
C SER A 609 11.90 6.74 2.84
N VAL A 610 12.98 6.01 3.13
CA VAL A 610 13.39 5.64 4.50
C VAL A 610 14.53 6.50 5.04
N GLY A 611 15.03 7.47 4.26
CA GLY A 611 16.12 8.38 4.63
C GLY A 611 17.27 8.35 3.64
N GLY A 612 18.41 8.93 4.03
CA GLY A 612 19.63 8.89 3.23
C GLY A 612 20.33 7.54 3.33
N ASP A 613 21.01 7.17 2.24
CA ASP A 613 21.84 5.96 2.18
C ASP A 613 23.11 6.22 1.35
N THR A 614 24.12 5.36 1.52
CA THR A 614 25.32 5.39 0.67
C THR A 614 25.16 4.32 -0.41
N LEU A 615 25.55 4.67 -1.62
CA LEU A 615 25.57 3.75 -2.76
C LEU A 615 27.02 3.43 -3.13
N GLN A 616 27.40 2.18 -3.08
CA GLN A 616 28.64 1.73 -3.68
C GLN A 616 28.45 1.55 -5.17
N ILE A 617 29.27 2.19 -5.98
CA ILE A 617 29.28 2.04 -7.44
C ILE A 617 30.59 1.36 -7.80
N GLU A 618 30.47 0.21 -8.43
CA GLU A 618 31.59 -0.62 -8.90
C GLU A 618 31.66 -0.57 -10.41
N VAL A 619 32.81 -0.29 -10.95
CA VAL A 619 33.07 -0.32 -12.39
C VAL A 619 34.23 -1.26 -12.67
N ASN A 620 33.99 -2.23 -13.52
CA ASN A 620 35.01 -3.13 -14.02
C ASN A 620 35.17 -2.96 -15.55
N MET A 621 36.40 -3.09 -15.99
CA MET A 621 36.79 -3.03 -17.41
C MET A 621 37.29 -4.40 -17.83
N MET A 622 36.81 -4.88 -18.98
CA MET A 622 37.25 -6.16 -19.51
C MET A 622 37.47 -6.05 -21.04
N PRO A 623 38.35 -6.86 -21.63
CA PRO A 623 38.48 -6.92 -23.08
C PRO A 623 37.15 -7.30 -23.72
N GLY A 624 36.73 -6.54 -24.77
CA GLY A 624 35.44 -6.73 -25.41
C GLY A 624 35.28 -5.88 -26.68
N GLU A 625 34.04 -5.66 -27.07
CA GLU A 625 33.69 -4.93 -28.31
C GLU A 625 33.14 -3.52 -28.05
N GLY A 626 33.25 -3.02 -26.80
CA GLY A 626 32.78 -1.71 -26.37
C GLY A 626 31.36 -1.71 -25.86
N GLU A 627 30.87 -2.86 -25.34
CA GLU A 627 29.56 -2.96 -24.70
C GLU A 627 29.52 -2.25 -23.34
N ILE A 628 28.35 -1.72 -23.02
CA ILE A 628 28.06 -1.09 -21.74
C ILE A 628 27.05 -1.96 -20.98
N LEU A 629 27.54 -2.67 -19.98
CA LEU A 629 26.73 -3.52 -19.11
C LEU A 629 26.33 -2.76 -17.85
N LEU A 630 25.02 -2.70 -17.56
CA LEU A 630 24.48 -2.01 -16.41
C LEU A 630 23.68 -3.00 -15.55
N THR A 631 24.09 -3.22 -14.30
CA THR A 631 23.42 -4.16 -13.37
C THR A 631 23.13 -3.51 -12.02
N GLY A 632 22.19 -4.06 -11.25
CA GLY A 632 21.79 -3.53 -9.92
C GLY A 632 20.41 -2.87 -9.90
N GLN A 633 19.49 -3.26 -10.80
CA GLN A 633 18.12 -2.69 -10.92
C GLN A 633 18.09 -1.16 -11.07
N LEU A 634 18.85 -0.67 -12.03
CA LEU A 634 18.90 0.75 -12.35
C LEU A 634 17.66 1.17 -13.13
N GLY A 635 17.00 2.24 -12.68
CA GLY A 635 15.93 2.90 -13.43
C GLY A 635 16.44 3.64 -14.67
N ASP A 636 15.54 4.12 -15.49
CA ASP A 636 15.90 4.68 -16.79
C ASP A 636 16.69 6.01 -16.67
N VAL A 637 16.37 6.86 -15.69
CA VAL A 637 17.12 8.09 -15.42
C VAL A 637 18.57 7.79 -15.01
N MET A 638 18.77 6.77 -14.19
CA MET A 638 20.11 6.36 -13.76
C MET A 638 20.92 5.74 -14.90
N LYS A 639 20.28 4.95 -15.78
CA LYS A 639 20.91 4.41 -17.00
C LYS A 639 21.32 5.53 -17.96
N GLU A 640 20.48 6.57 -18.13
CA GLU A 640 20.79 7.75 -18.93
C GLU A 640 21.97 8.53 -18.32
N SER A 641 21.99 8.70 -17.00
CA SER A 641 23.09 9.33 -16.28
C SER A 641 24.42 8.60 -16.48
N ALA A 642 24.41 7.26 -16.44
CA ALA A 642 25.59 6.44 -16.72
C ALA A 642 26.10 6.64 -18.15
N ARG A 643 25.21 6.66 -19.14
CA ARG A 643 25.57 6.93 -20.55
C ARG A 643 26.14 8.34 -20.74
N THR A 644 25.59 9.33 -20.05
CA THR A 644 26.10 10.71 -20.05
C THR A 644 27.51 10.79 -19.48
N GLY A 645 27.75 10.09 -18.34
CA GLY A 645 29.09 9.97 -17.75
C GLY A 645 30.11 9.34 -18.69
N ILE A 646 29.77 8.22 -19.35
CA ILE A 646 30.63 7.58 -20.36
C ILE A 646 30.92 8.52 -21.53
N SER A 647 29.90 9.20 -22.02
CA SER A 647 30.08 10.17 -23.15
C SER A 647 31.01 11.32 -22.76
N TYR A 648 30.90 11.85 -21.54
CA TYR A 648 31.81 12.84 -21.02
C TYR A 648 33.25 12.31 -20.96
N ILE A 649 33.47 11.13 -20.34
CA ILE A 649 34.81 10.51 -20.24
C ILE A 649 35.44 10.33 -21.63
N ARG A 650 34.66 9.86 -22.60
CA ARG A 650 35.12 9.74 -24.01
C ARG A 650 35.55 11.09 -24.59
N SER A 651 34.85 12.17 -24.27
CA SER A 651 35.16 13.51 -24.78
C SER A 651 36.45 14.09 -24.24
N VAL A 652 36.85 13.70 -23.01
CA VAL A 652 38.08 14.16 -22.34
C VAL A 652 39.21 13.11 -22.36
N SER A 653 39.04 12.01 -23.10
CA SER A 653 39.97 10.88 -23.16
C SER A 653 41.40 11.29 -23.43
N LYS A 654 41.61 12.28 -24.34
CA LYS A 654 42.96 12.80 -24.73
C LYS A 654 43.65 13.54 -23.60
N GLU A 655 42.90 14.17 -22.69
CA GLU A 655 43.45 14.90 -21.55
C GLU A 655 43.97 13.95 -20.44
N HIS A 656 43.56 12.69 -20.51
CA HIS A 656 43.89 11.66 -19.53
C HIS A 656 44.68 10.47 -20.14
N ASP A 657 45.35 10.68 -21.27
CA ASP A 657 46.18 9.68 -21.95
C ASP A 657 45.45 8.40 -22.37
N ILE A 658 44.11 8.48 -22.58
CA ILE A 658 43.28 7.35 -23.00
C ILE A 658 43.23 7.32 -24.52
N THR A 659 43.57 6.20 -25.12
CA THR A 659 43.60 6.03 -26.58
C THR A 659 42.20 6.02 -27.21
N ASP A 660 42.06 6.55 -28.42
CA ASP A 660 40.74 6.63 -29.11
C ASP A 660 40.09 5.24 -29.35
N ASP A 661 40.89 4.16 -29.39
CA ASP A 661 40.44 2.78 -29.57
C ASP A 661 40.08 2.07 -28.25
N PHE A 662 40.39 2.67 -27.09
CA PHE A 662 40.22 2.05 -25.79
C PHE A 662 38.77 1.57 -25.58
N PHE A 663 37.82 2.45 -25.79
CA PHE A 663 36.39 2.18 -25.59
C PHE A 663 35.78 1.27 -26.67
N LYS A 664 36.52 0.94 -27.75
CA LYS A 664 36.09 -0.03 -28.76
C LYS A 664 36.60 -1.44 -28.46
N LYS A 665 37.62 -1.55 -27.62
CA LYS A 665 38.30 -2.82 -27.29
C LYS A 665 38.04 -3.30 -25.88
N HIS A 666 37.26 -2.52 -25.08
CA HIS A 666 36.94 -2.87 -23.73
C HIS A 666 35.45 -2.67 -23.45
N ASP A 667 34.83 -3.64 -22.83
CA ASP A 667 33.49 -3.55 -22.27
C ASP A 667 33.54 -2.90 -20.88
N ILE A 668 32.54 -2.09 -20.57
CA ILE A 668 32.40 -1.41 -19.30
C ILE A 668 31.23 -2.01 -18.55
N HIS A 669 31.51 -2.62 -17.40
CA HIS A 669 30.46 -3.14 -16.52
C HIS A 669 30.32 -2.23 -15.31
N ILE A 670 29.16 -1.57 -15.17
CA ILE A 670 28.81 -0.78 -14.00
C ILE A 670 27.81 -1.60 -13.17
N HIS A 671 28.20 -1.88 -11.93
CA HIS A 671 27.37 -2.60 -10.98
C HIS A 671 27.09 -1.73 -9.75
N ILE A 672 25.83 -1.70 -9.33
CA ILE A 672 25.45 -1.10 -8.04
C ILE A 672 24.86 -2.21 -7.19
N PRO A 673 25.57 -2.68 -6.15
CA PRO A 673 25.12 -3.75 -5.26
C PRO A 673 23.73 -3.47 -4.64
N GLU A 674 23.17 -4.48 -3.96
CA GLU A 674 21.81 -4.46 -3.41
C GLU A 674 20.70 -4.49 -4.49
N GLY A 675 20.75 -5.50 -5.37
CA GLY A 675 19.80 -5.68 -6.47
C GLY A 675 18.33 -5.88 -6.08
N ALA A 676 18.01 -6.03 -4.79
CA ALA A 676 16.62 -6.12 -4.33
C ALA A 676 15.90 -4.76 -4.26
N VAL A 677 16.63 -3.64 -4.34
CA VAL A 677 16.06 -2.28 -4.23
C VAL A 677 16.23 -1.55 -5.56
N PRO A 678 15.15 -1.17 -6.26
CA PRO A 678 15.22 -0.35 -7.46
C PRO A 678 15.88 1.01 -7.15
N LYS A 679 16.79 1.43 -8.02
CA LYS A 679 17.55 2.68 -7.87
C LYS A 679 17.33 3.55 -9.10
N ASP A 680 16.87 4.79 -8.89
CA ASP A 680 16.69 5.73 -9.98
C ASP A 680 17.02 7.15 -9.54
N GLY A 681 17.51 7.97 -10.49
CA GLY A 681 17.80 9.36 -10.26
C GLY A 681 19.13 9.84 -10.90
N PRO A 682 19.24 11.13 -11.24
CA PRO A 682 20.40 11.68 -11.94
C PRO A 682 21.58 11.98 -11.00
N SER A 683 21.37 12.02 -9.68
CA SER A 683 22.36 12.52 -8.69
C SER A 683 23.60 11.64 -8.47
N ALA A 684 23.64 10.45 -9.08
CA ALA A 684 24.81 9.58 -9.09
C ALA A 684 25.76 9.82 -10.28
N GLY A 685 25.48 10.82 -11.11
CA GLY A 685 26.21 11.07 -12.36
C GLY A 685 27.69 11.29 -12.16
N ILE A 686 28.08 12.18 -11.25
CA ILE A 686 29.50 12.42 -10.97
C ILE A 686 30.17 11.18 -10.33
N THR A 687 29.44 10.41 -9.54
CA THR A 687 29.93 9.19 -8.90
C THR A 687 30.26 8.11 -9.94
N MET A 688 29.32 7.87 -10.87
CA MET A 688 29.53 6.92 -11.96
C MET A 688 30.68 7.36 -12.88
N ALA A 689 30.73 8.64 -13.25
CA ALA A 689 31.81 9.17 -14.06
C ALA A 689 33.18 9.02 -13.36
N THR A 690 33.26 9.25 -12.07
CA THR A 690 34.49 9.06 -11.29
C THR A 690 34.92 7.59 -11.24
N ALA A 691 33.96 6.67 -11.02
CA ALA A 691 34.23 5.23 -11.01
C ALA A 691 34.73 4.73 -12.38
N ILE A 692 34.13 5.21 -13.47
CA ILE A 692 34.56 4.89 -14.83
C ILE A 692 35.96 5.45 -15.09
N MET A 693 36.23 6.70 -14.74
CA MET A 693 37.56 7.32 -14.94
C MET A 693 38.63 6.57 -14.13
N SER A 694 38.33 6.21 -12.90
CA SER A 694 39.20 5.39 -12.05
C SER A 694 39.51 4.05 -12.69
N ALA A 695 38.49 3.33 -13.16
CA ALA A 695 38.66 2.01 -13.80
C ALA A 695 39.46 2.10 -15.10
N VAL A 696 39.25 3.14 -15.92
CA VAL A 696 39.93 3.37 -17.20
C VAL A 696 41.40 3.75 -17.00
N THR A 697 41.69 4.60 -16.00
CA THR A 697 43.04 5.11 -15.73
C THR A 697 43.84 4.23 -14.76
N GLY A 698 43.19 3.29 -14.08
CA GLY A 698 43.83 2.47 -13.02
C GLY A 698 44.16 3.26 -11.75
N ARG A 699 43.71 4.51 -11.61
CA ARG A 699 43.91 5.35 -10.43
C ARG A 699 42.92 4.99 -9.33
N LYS A 700 43.40 4.88 -8.12
CA LYS A 700 42.56 4.58 -6.94
C LYS A 700 41.68 5.78 -6.58
N VAL A 701 40.51 5.48 -6.02
CA VAL A 701 39.59 6.46 -5.44
C VAL A 701 39.73 6.48 -3.93
N ARG A 702 39.72 7.65 -3.34
CA ARG A 702 39.78 7.81 -1.87
C ARG A 702 38.63 7.11 -1.17
N ALA A 703 38.96 6.26 -0.17
CA ALA A 703 38.00 5.50 0.61
C ALA A 703 37.13 6.36 1.54
N ASP A 704 37.66 7.50 2.01
CA ASP A 704 37.01 8.38 2.98
C ASP A 704 36.19 9.50 2.33
N LEU A 705 35.95 9.41 1.00
CA LEU A 705 35.25 10.41 0.21
C LEU A 705 33.93 9.86 -0.35
N ALA A 706 32.88 10.64 -0.21
CA ALA A 706 31.61 10.42 -0.88
C ALA A 706 31.23 11.61 -1.76
N MET A 707 30.36 11.38 -2.74
CA MET A 707 29.95 12.46 -3.63
C MET A 707 28.50 12.32 -4.09
N THR A 708 27.91 13.45 -4.50
CA THR A 708 26.61 13.49 -5.13
C THR A 708 26.53 14.66 -6.11
N GLY A 709 25.95 14.45 -7.28
CA GLY A 709 25.81 15.48 -8.31
C GLY A 709 25.35 14.89 -9.63
N GLU A 710 24.56 15.64 -10.37
CA GLU A 710 24.22 15.32 -11.73
C GLU A 710 25.32 15.84 -12.68
N ILE A 711 25.65 15.08 -13.71
CA ILE A 711 26.66 15.43 -14.70
C ILE A 711 26.03 15.78 -16.05
N THR A 712 26.58 16.81 -16.72
CA THR A 712 26.24 17.10 -18.10
C THR A 712 27.29 16.55 -19.08
N LEU A 713 26.96 16.47 -20.37
CA LEU A 713 27.90 16.08 -21.44
C LEU A 713 29.17 16.96 -21.53
N ARG A 714 29.15 18.13 -20.91
CA ARG A 714 30.29 19.08 -20.86
C ARG A 714 31.02 19.02 -19.49
N GLY A 715 30.70 18.04 -18.62
CA GLY A 715 31.33 17.91 -17.34
C GLY A 715 30.87 18.90 -16.26
N ARG A 716 29.85 19.72 -16.49
CA ARG A 716 29.29 20.61 -15.47
C ARG A 716 28.54 19.80 -14.44
N VAL A 717 28.67 20.18 -13.18
CA VAL A 717 27.96 19.56 -12.06
C VAL A 717 26.70 20.36 -11.75
N LEU A 718 25.54 19.71 -11.81
CA LEU A 718 24.24 20.31 -11.57
C LEU A 718 23.73 20.02 -10.15
N PRO A 719 22.87 20.91 -9.58
CA PRO A 719 22.34 20.77 -8.23
C PRO A 719 21.44 19.56 -8.10
N ILE A 720 21.31 19.08 -6.85
CA ILE A 720 20.54 17.88 -6.48
C ILE A 720 19.61 18.15 -5.31
N GLY A 721 18.61 17.28 -5.12
CA GLY A 721 17.69 17.30 -3.98
C GLY A 721 18.09 16.33 -2.86
N GLY A 722 17.44 16.47 -1.69
CA GLY A 722 17.62 15.59 -0.54
C GLY A 722 19.00 15.67 0.11
N LEU A 723 19.61 16.86 0.10
CA LEU A 723 21.00 17.04 0.55
C LEU A 723 21.18 16.77 2.05
N LYS A 724 20.20 17.14 2.89
CA LYS A 724 20.24 16.89 4.34
C LYS A 724 20.38 15.39 4.62
N GLU A 725 19.55 14.58 4.00
CA GLU A 725 19.55 13.12 4.16
C GLU A 725 20.85 12.51 3.64
N LYS A 726 21.36 12.99 2.52
CA LYS A 726 22.61 12.53 1.91
C LYS A 726 23.82 12.82 2.80
N LEU A 727 23.92 14.03 3.37
CA LEU A 727 25.00 14.39 4.30
C LEU A 727 24.91 13.60 5.60
N LEU A 728 23.69 13.35 6.10
CA LEU A 728 23.48 12.51 7.26
C LEU A 728 23.95 11.07 7.01
N ALA A 729 23.64 10.51 5.83
CA ALA A 729 24.13 9.20 5.42
C ALA A 729 25.66 9.14 5.32
N ALA A 730 26.28 10.14 4.72
CA ALA A 730 27.74 10.25 4.64
C ALA A 730 28.38 10.27 6.03
N LYS A 731 27.82 11.06 6.94
CA LYS A 731 28.30 11.12 8.34
C LYS A 731 28.18 9.77 9.06
N ASN A 732 27.04 9.11 8.92
CA ASN A 732 26.77 7.82 9.55
C ASN A 732 27.66 6.70 9.00
N ALA A 733 28.02 6.78 7.71
CA ALA A 733 28.97 5.88 7.07
C ALA A 733 30.44 6.17 7.41
N GLY A 734 30.72 7.23 8.18
CA GLY A 734 32.08 7.61 8.60
C GLY A 734 32.92 8.29 7.53
N MET A 735 32.29 8.87 6.50
CA MET A 735 32.96 9.67 5.48
C MET A 735 33.59 10.91 6.10
N LYS A 736 34.77 11.33 5.60
CA LYS A 736 35.41 12.55 6.03
C LYS A 736 35.17 13.70 5.08
N THR A 737 35.19 13.43 3.75
CA THR A 737 35.02 14.43 2.70
C THR A 737 33.77 14.14 1.90
N VAL A 738 33.00 15.18 1.59
CA VAL A 738 31.82 15.05 0.72
C VAL A 738 31.88 16.10 -0.38
N LEU A 739 31.80 15.65 -1.65
CA LEU A 739 31.70 16.55 -2.81
C LEU A 739 30.25 16.83 -3.11
N VAL A 740 29.91 18.12 -3.16
CA VAL A 740 28.54 18.62 -3.34
C VAL A 740 28.54 19.67 -4.47
N PRO A 741 27.49 19.73 -5.30
CA PRO A 741 27.41 20.77 -6.33
C PRO A 741 27.44 22.19 -5.72
N ALA A 742 28.21 23.11 -6.29
CA ALA A 742 28.34 24.48 -5.78
C ALA A 742 26.99 25.22 -5.68
N LYS A 743 26.05 24.90 -6.57
CA LYS A 743 24.70 25.49 -6.54
C LYS A 743 23.85 25.06 -5.34
N ASN A 744 24.26 24.02 -4.59
CA ASN A 744 23.64 23.60 -3.34
C ASN A 744 24.27 24.23 -2.09
N GLU A 745 25.16 25.22 -2.22
CA GLU A 745 25.80 25.89 -1.08
C GLU A 745 24.78 26.47 -0.09
N ARG A 746 23.72 27.13 -0.60
CA ARG A 746 22.62 27.64 0.23
C ARG A 746 21.92 26.53 1.01
N ASP A 747 21.72 25.37 0.39
CA ASP A 747 21.06 24.25 1.04
C ASP A 747 21.95 23.74 2.21
N VAL A 748 23.29 23.75 2.05
CA VAL A 748 24.23 23.36 3.09
C VAL A 748 24.22 24.36 4.27
N GLU A 749 24.13 25.67 4.00
CA GLU A 749 24.04 26.72 5.03
C GLU A 749 22.79 26.55 5.91
N GLU A 750 21.70 26.02 5.33
CA GLU A 750 20.46 25.78 6.03
C GLU A 750 20.45 24.47 6.85
N ILE A 751 21.43 23.58 6.65
CA ILE A 751 21.55 22.32 7.37
C ILE A 751 22.17 22.55 8.75
N SER A 752 21.59 21.88 9.75
CA SER A 752 22.08 21.93 11.14
C SER A 752 23.57 21.63 11.22
N THR A 753 24.28 22.45 12.00
CA THR A 753 25.70 22.24 12.31
C THR A 753 26.00 20.88 12.94
N GLU A 754 25.01 20.26 13.55
CA GLU A 754 25.12 18.89 14.05
C GLU A 754 25.42 17.90 12.92
N ILE A 755 24.84 18.05 11.73
CA ILE A 755 25.05 17.18 10.58
C ILE A 755 26.40 17.50 9.90
N THR A 756 26.70 18.77 9.69
CA THR A 756 27.89 19.21 8.95
C THR A 756 29.16 19.08 9.77
N LYS A 757 29.06 19.13 11.10
CA LYS A 757 30.25 19.01 11.99
C LYS A 757 30.94 17.67 11.84
N GLY A 758 32.23 17.72 11.46
CA GLY A 758 33.05 16.53 11.22
C GLY A 758 33.08 16.04 9.79
N LEU A 759 32.33 16.69 8.87
CA LEU A 759 32.41 16.50 7.43
C LEU A 759 33.14 17.70 6.79
N GLU A 760 34.11 17.43 5.92
CA GLU A 760 34.68 18.40 5.02
C GLU A 760 33.84 18.45 3.76
N ILE A 761 32.98 19.48 3.62
CA ILE A 761 32.12 19.65 2.47
C ILE A 761 32.84 20.51 1.44
N LYS A 762 33.09 19.95 0.26
CA LYS A 762 33.72 20.65 -0.87
C LYS A 762 32.72 20.88 -1.98
N PHE A 763 32.63 22.14 -2.40
CA PHE A 763 31.74 22.56 -3.47
C PHE A 763 32.44 22.42 -4.83
N VAL A 764 31.79 21.77 -5.77
CA VAL A 764 32.32 21.50 -7.11
C VAL A 764 31.37 22.01 -8.20
N THR A 765 31.96 22.58 -9.26
CA THR A 765 31.25 23.11 -10.41
C THR A 765 31.45 22.27 -11.66
N HIS A 766 32.57 21.56 -11.72
CA HIS A 766 32.98 20.78 -12.88
C HIS A 766 33.63 19.45 -12.48
N MET A 767 33.49 18.47 -13.38
CA MET A 767 34.01 17.12 -13.17
C MET A 767 35.52 17.05 -12.95
N ASN A 768 36.30 17.99 -13.55
CA ASN A 768 37.73 18.05 -13.33
C ASN A 768 38.08 18.31 -11.86
N GLU A 769 37.31 19.13 -11.15
CA GLU A 769 37.46 19.37 -9.71
C GLU A 769 37.17 18.10 -8.92
N VAL A 770 36.10 17.38 -9.32
CA VAL A 770 35.73 16.10 -8.71
C VAL A 770 36.84 15.07 -8.85
N LEU A 771 37.37 14.88 -10.07
CA LEU A 771 38.46 13.93 -10.33
C LEU A 771 39.74 14.27 -9.59
N LYS A 772 40.05 15.55 -9.46
CA LYS A 772 41.24 16.03 -8.72
C LYS A 772 41.16 15.69 -7.22
N GLU A 773 39.99 15.80 -6.63
CA GLU A 773 39.77 15.52 -5.22
C GLU A 773 39.59 14.03 -4.92
N ALA A 774 39.03 13.28 -5.86
CA ALA A 774 38.65 11.88 -5.67
C ALA A 774 39.75 10.88 -6.02
N LEU A 775 40.56 11.15 -7.05
CA LEU A 775 41.59 10.21 -7.56
C LEU A 775 42.96 10.48 -6.93
N VAL A 776 43.55 9.40 -6.41
CA VAL A 776 44.88 9.39 -5.80
C VAL A 776 45.95 9.15 -6.84
#